data_8d60cfbabfc9a54070a8ddfaf684971b
#
_entry.id   8d60cfbabfc9a54070a8ddfaf684971b
#
_cell.length_a   1.000
_cell.length_b   1.000
_cell.length_c   1.000
_cell.angle_alpha   90.00
_cell.angle_beta   90.00
_cell.angle_gamma   90.00
#
_symmetry.space_group_name_H-M   'P 1'
#
loop_
_entity.id
_entity.type
_entity.pdbx_description
1 polymer ?
#
loop_
_entity_poly.entity_id
_entity_poly.type
_entity_poly.pdbx_seq_one_letter_code
_entity_poly.pdbx_strand_id
1 'polypeptide(L)'
;MQNTKKFLILATLMLAACTSDPFQESPDAVDQAATIAEAKICNSSENAFKGKLIAKFNDEAIPALEQAASRYAATRSAMTRSGIESLDEILAAIHVTSIERVFPVGKKEARTREAGLHKWYILEFDKEQDLDEAARMLAGVAEISKIQFSLERKKTYDGKVYPFQDAPHGQTRGVVTSDFNDPNLFWQWHYINNADQAIATEAVAGADINVADAWKLTGGNNQVIVAIVDEGVKYTHPDLAANMWTNPEPSEEYGYQDIHGYNFADDGPITWDKLEKLPNGQIDGDSSHGTHVAGTVAAVNNNGIGVAGVAGGTGNGDGVRLMSCQVFSGVSNPSDEVISRAIKYAADHGASILQCSYGTSANFTSDRQYEENSPLEIEALLYFMAQNNCAALDGGLAIYSAGNESKNISNFPGGYSKCISVTSVGPDCLPAYYTCYGQGCNIAAPGGETVGFSGGERAGILSTTCSELSGSDYGYMQGTSMACPHMSGVAALGLSYALSKGKHYTRDEFISMLLTAVNEIDSRFEGTKSTGAKITLEDYRGKMGTGLTDAYQLLMQIEGTPCLKVSTNKLELITLTKHFGGSAQDLTYLDVEMSKEDMDKLGITSAPKMYNGQLMIKCTKPGVARIKVSAVGGGTRPGSETIMGGIEISKEFAIIARETGAENGGWL
;
A
#
# COMPACT_ATOMS: atom_id res chain seq x y z
N MET A 1 -43.29 -33.13 -19.51
CA MET A 1 -43.70 -32.97 -20.92
C MET A 1 -42.77 -31.93 -21.49
N GLN A 2 -41.71 -32.35 -22.11
CA GLN A 2 -41.40 -32.37 -23.56
C GLN A 2 -41.26 -30.93 -24.12
N ASN A 3 -40.15 -30.52 -24.68
CA ASN A 3 -39.40 -31.13 -25.79
C ASN A 3 -37.98 -30.52 -25.95
N THR A 4 -37.05 -31.42 -26.10
CA THR A 4 -35.72 -31.25 -26.72
C THR A 4 -35.85 -31.02 -28.22
N LYS A 5 -35.06 -30.06 -28.79
CA LYS A 5 -34.73 -30.10 -30.22
C LYS A 5 -33.22 -29.93 -30.40
N LYS A 6 -32.59 -31.06 -30.77
CA LYS A 6 -31.25 -31.12 -31.39
C LYS A 6 -31.34 -30.59 -32.82
N PHE A 7 -30.43 -29.71 -33.24
CA PHE A 7 -30.18 -29.48 -34.67
C PHE A 7 -28.81 -30.07 -35.03
N LEU A 8 -28.89 -31.08 -35.88
CA LEU A 8 -27.82 -31.73 -36.59
C LEU A 8 -27.65 -30.98 -37.92
N ILE A 9 -26.49 -30.43 -38.24
CA ILE A 9 -26.22 -29.91 -39.60
C ILE A 9 -25.23 -30.86 -40.28
N LEU A 10 -25.72 -31.41 -41.35
CA LEU A 10 -25.07 -32.34 -42.27
C LEU A 10 -24.11 -31.59 -43.16
N ALA A 11 -22.88 -32.05 -43.26
CA ALA A 11 -21.89 -31.57 -44.21
C ALA A 11 -22.22 -32.14 -45.62
N THR A 12 -22.37 -31.23 -46.57
CA THR A 12 -22.41 -31.62 -48.00
C THR A 12 -21.16 -31.09 -48.68
N LEU A 13 -20.23 -31.99 -49.03
CA LEU A 13 -19.13 -31.70 -49.94
C LEU A 13 -19.71 -31.47 -51.34
N MET A 14 -19.43 -30.34 -51.95
CA MET A 14 -19.39 -30.21 -53.42
C MET A 14 -17.98 -29.80 -53.82
N LEU A 15 -17.33 -30.69 -54.56
CA LEU A 15 -16.15 -30.35 -55.37
C LEU A 15 -16.58 -29.47 -56.54
N ALA A 16 -16.03 -28.28 -56.63
CA ALA A 16 -15.90 -27.56 -57.88
C ALA A 16 -14.45 -27.14 -58.02
N ALA A 17 -13.76 -27.85 -58.91
CA ALA A 17 -12.47 -27.40 -59.39
C ALA A 17 -12.68 -26.29 -60.41
N CYS A 18 -11.94 -25.15 -60.27
CA CYS A 18 -11.23 -24.49 -61.37
C CYS A 18 -10.61 -23.17 -60.97
N THR A 19 -9.32 -23.08 -61.24
CA THR A 19 -8.47 -21.90 -61.47
C THR A 19 -8.32 -20.89 -60.31
N SER A 20 -7.26 -21.13 -59.55
CA SER A 20 -6.68 -20.20 -58.60
C SER A 20 -5.82 -19.17 -59.32
N ASP A 21 -6.20 -17.92 -59.23
CA ASP A 21 -5.29 -16.79 -59.26
C ASP A 21 -4.59 -16.71 -57.90
N PRO A 22 -3.24 -16.66 -57.79
CA PRO A 22 -2.55 -16.88 -56.52
C PRO A 22 -2.45 -15.65 -55.59
N PHE A 23 -3.19 -14.56 -55.78
CA PHE A 23 -3.07 -13.34 -54.97
C PHE A 23 -4.40 -12.59 -54.77
N GLN A 24 -5.45 -13.27 -54.30
CA GLN A 24 -6.57 -12.61 -53.67
C GLN A 24 -6.84 -13.29 -52.34
N GLU A 25 -6.37 -12.66 -51.26
CA GLU A 25 -6.84 -12.98 -49.92
C GLU A 25 -8.37 -12.76 -49.86
N SER A 26 -9.08 -13.73 -49.30
CA SER A 26 -10.54 -13.61 -49.16
C SER A 26 -10.86 -12.44 -48.22
N PRO A 27 -11.96 -11.68 -48.45
CA PRO A 27 -12.39 -10.60 -47.55
C PRO A 27 -12.49 -11.03 -46.07
N ASP A 28 -12.89 -12.29 -45.83
CA ASP A 28 -12.98 -12.86 -44.48
C ASP A 28 -11.60 -13.03 -43.80
N ALA A 29 -10.53 -13.25 -44.57
CA ALA A 29 -9.17 -13.38 -44.01
C ALA A 29 -8.58 -12.00 -43.65
N VAL A 30 -8.88 -10.96 -44.40
CA VAL A 30 -8.47 -9.57 -44.12
C VAL A 30 -9.18 -9.05 -42.88
N ASP A 31 -10.48 -9.31 -42.73
CA ASP A 31 -11.27 -8.91 -41.53
C ASP A 31 -10.80 -9.69 -40.28
N GLN A 32 -10.45 -10.97 -40.41
CA GLN A 32 -9.88 -11.74 -39.29
C GLN A 32 -8.49 -11.24 -38.89
N ALA A 33 -7.62 -10.92 -39.83
CA ALA A 33 -6.29 -10.39 -39.56
C ALA A 33 -6.36 -9.01 -38.87
N ALA A 34 -7.24 -8.14 -39.32
CA ALA A 34 -7.50 -6.84 -38.71
C ALA A 34 -8.02 -6.98 -37.26
N THR A 35 -8.97 -7.89 -37.03
CA THR A 35 -9.53 -8.17 -35.70
C THR A 35 -8.46 -8.74 -34.74
N ILE A 36 -7.57 -9.62 -35.22
CA ILE A 36 -6.46 -10.17 -34.42
C ILE A 36 -5.43 -9.07 -34.11
N ALA A 37 -5.13 -8.19 -35.04
CA ALA A 37 -4.22 -7.07 -34.84
C ALA A 37 -4.77 -6.08 -33.79
N GLU A 38 -6.02 -5.70 -33.89
CA GLU A 38 -6.68 -4.82 -32.91
C GLU A 38 -6.69 -5.42 -31.50
N ALA A 39 -6.86 -6.74 -31.37
CA ALA A 39 -6.85 -7.43 -30.08
C ALA A 39 -5.48 -7.39 -29.36
N LYS A 40 -4.40 -7.03 -30.05
CA LYS A 40 -3.07 -6.86 -29.43
C LYS A 40 -2.89 -5.50 -28.75
N ILE A 41 -3.70 -4.49 -29.12
CA ILE A 41 -3.63 -3.14 -28.55
C ILE A 41 -4.41 -3.13 -27.25
N CYS A 42 -3.71 -2.89 -26.12
CA CYS A 42 -4.24 -3.10 -24.77
C CYS A 42 -5.05 -1.93 -24.25
N ASN A 43 -4.70 -0.69 -24.64
CA ASN A 43 -5.31 0.55 -24.13
C ASN A 43 -5.48 1.59 -25.26
N SER A 44 -5.86 2.83 -24.94
CA SER A 44 -6.04 3.90 -25.91
C SER A 44 -4.90 4.92 -25.86
N SER A 45 -4.75 5.69 -26.95
CA SER A 45 -3.78 6.79 -27.07
C SER A 45 -4.15 8.03 -26.24
N GLU A 46 -5.31 8.06 -25.59
CA GLU A 46 -5.73 9.18 -24.75
C GLU A 46 -4.77 9.37 -23.58
N ASN A 47 -4.18 10.56 -23.46
CA ASN A 47 -3.14 10.89 -22.46
C ASN A 47 -1.83 10.07 -22.59
N ALA A 48 -1.55 9.52 -23.77
CA ALA A 48 -0.30 8.82 -24.02
C ALA A 48 0.84 9.79 -24.37
N PHE A 49 2.06 9.39 -24.05
CA PHE A 49 3.28 10.07 -24.49
C PHE A 49 3.42 9.96 -26.01
N LYS A 50 3.60 11.10 -26.70
CA LYS A 50 3.85 11.13 -28.14
C LYS A 50 5.20 10.54 -28.49
N GLY A 51 5.27 9.83 -29.61
CA GLY A 51 6.51 9.25 -30.12
C GLY A 51 7.01 8.07 -29.33
N LYS A 52 6.15 7.39 -28.54
CA LYS A 52 6.53 6.26 -27.70
C LYS A 52 5.40 5.22 -27.66
N LEU A 53 5.78 3.96 -27.83
CA LEU A 53 4.93 2.77 -27.63
C LEU A 53 5.68 1.70 -26.85
N ILE A 54 4.95 0.89 -26.13
CA ILE A 54 5.48 -0.27 -25.42
C ILE A 54 4.98 -1.54 -26.13
N ALA A 55 5.90 -2.44 -26.47
CA ALA A 55 5.57 -3.69 -27.14
C ALA A 55 6.07 -4.89 -26.34
N LYS A 56 5.25 -5.92 -26.24
CA LYS A 56 5.65 -7.26 -25.77
C LYS A 56 5.87 -8.18 -26.95
N PHE A 57 7.06 -8.74 -27.04
CA PHE A 57 7.42 -9.67 -28.10
C PHE A 57 7.17 -11.13 -27.73
N ASN A 58 6.99 -11.98 -28.72
CA ASN A 58 6.95 -13.44 -28.59
C ASN A 58 8.35 -14.00 -28.33
N ASP A 59 8.43 -15.24 -27.82
CA ASP A 59 9.70 -15.89 -27.50
C ASP A 59 10.61 -16.04 -28.72
N GLU A 60 10.04 -16.24 -29.90
CA GLU A 60 10.74 -16.42 -31.16
C GLU A 60 11.52 -15.17 -31.61
N ALA A 61 11.03 -13.98 -31.24
CA ALA A 61 11.68 -12.71 -31.58
C ALA A 61 12.87 -12.37 -30.67
N ILE A 62 12.89 -12.85 -29.43
CA ILE A 62 13.86 -12.44 -28.40
C ILE A 62 15.31 -12.67 -28.81
N PRO A 63 15.71 -13.84 -29.39
CA PRO A 63 17.10 -14.04 -29.82
C PRO A 63 17.59 -13.03 -30.87
N ALA A 64 16.73 -12.63 -31.81
CA ALA A 64 17.07 -11.63 -32.82
C ALA A 64 17.24 -10.24 -32.21
N LEU A 65 16.30 -9.83 -31.34
CA LEU A 65 16.34 -8.56 -30.64
C LEU A 65 17.59 -8.43 -29.74
N GLU A 66 17.95 -9.47 -28.99
CA GLU A 66 19.14 -9.48 -28.14
C GLU A 66 20.45 -9.47 -28.95
N GLN A 67 20.47 -10.17 -30.09
CA GLN A 67 21.61 -10.12 -31.02
C GLN A 67 21.75 -8.69 -31.61
N ALA A 68 20.63 -8.07 -31.99
CA ALA A 68 20.64 -6.69 -32.47
C ALA A 68 21.14 -5.74 -31.38
N ALA A 69 20.57 -5.80 -30.16
CA ALA A 69 20.99 -4.98 -29.02
C ALA A 69 22.50 -5.09 -28.75
N SER A 70 23.07 -6.31 -28.78
CA SER A 70 24.50 -6.54 -28.59
C SER A 70 25.36 -5.87 -29.69
N ARG A 71 24.89 -5.88 -30.95
CA ARG A 71 25.58 -5.18 -32.05
C ARG A 71 25.58 -3.68 -31.89
N TYR A 72 24.43 -3.09 -31.53
CA TYR A 72 24.31 -1.66 -31.34
C TYR A 72 25.09 -1.17 -30.12
N ALA A 73 25.07 -1.92 -29.01
CA ALA A 73 25.89 -1.63 -27.82
C ALA A 73 27.39 -1.58 -28.14
N ALA A 74 27.89 -2.48 -28.98
CA ALA A 74 29.29 -2.49 -29.42
C ALA A 74 29.70 -1.21 -30.19
N THR A 75 28.75 -0.56 -30.85
CA THR A 75 28.96 0.69 -31.60
C THR A 75 28.56 1.93 -30.81
N ARG A 76 28.04 1.79 -29.59
CA ARG A 76 27.49 2.88 -28.77
C ARG A 76 26.41 3.69 -29.49
N SER A 77 25.58 3.04 -30.30
CA SER A 77 24.47 3.65 -31.03
C SER A 77 23.14 3.11 -30.55
N ALA A 78 22.07 3.90 -30.67
CA ALA A 78 20.71 3.45 -30.38
C ALA A 78 20.32 2.32 -31.35
N MET A 79 19.65 1.31 -30.84
CA MET A 79 19.11 0.20 -31.64
C MET A 79 17.86 0.71 -32.38
N THR A 80 17.91 0.69 -33.72
CA THR A 80 16.80 1.12 -34.60
C THR A 80 16.26 0.00 -35.48
N ARG A 81 16.88 -1.18 -35.44
CA ARG A 81 16.49 -2.37 -36.17
C ARG A 81 16.58 -3.61 -35.30
N SER A 82 15.59 -4.48 -35.47
CA SER A 82 15.44 -5.71 -34.69
C SER A 82 16.26 -6.89 -35.28
N GLY A 83 16.56 -6.84 -36.55
CA GLY A 83 17.09 -7.97 -37.31
C GLY A 83 16.02 -8.96 -37.78
N ILE A 84 14.74 -8.62 -37.64
CA ILE A 84 13.56 -9.32 -38.13
C ILE A 84 13.02 -8.49 -39.29
N GLU A 85 13.03 -9.03 -40.52
CA GLU A 85 12.75 -8.29 -41.77
C GLU A 85 11.37 -7.63 -41.73
N SER A 86 10.32 -8.40 -41.40
CA SER A 86 8.92 -7.91 -41.29
C SER A 86 8.75 -6.77 -40.27
N LEU A 87 9.45 -6.83 -39.14
CA LEU A 87 9.44 -5.81 -38.13
C LEU A 87 10.28 -4.60 -38.57
N ASP A 88 11.46 -4.82 -39.16
CA ASP A 88 12.36 -3.74 -39.58
C ASP A 88 11.76 -2.85 -40.69
N GLU A 89 10.89 -3.37 -41.54
CA GLU A 89 10.12 -2.59 -42.49
C GLU A 89 9.15 -1.62 -41.80
N ILE A 90 8.43 -2.10 -40.79
CA ILE A 90 7.51 -1.27 -40.00
C ILE A 90 8.28 -0.23 -39.16
N LEU A 91 9.38 -0.63 -38.50
CA LEU A 91 10.22 0.27 -37.71
C LEU A 91 10.78 1.42 -38.57
N ALA A 92 11.14 1.13 -39.82
CA ALA A 92 11.58 2.14 -40.77
C ALA A 92 10.42 3.06 -41.22
N ALA A 93 9.22 2.52 -41.44
CA ALA A 93 8.05 3.28 -41.85
C ALA A 93 7.55 4.26 -40.78
N ILE A 94 7.64 3.88 -39.48
CA ILE A 94 7.28 4.76 -38.36
C ILE A 94 8.46 5.59 -37.82
N HIS A 95 9.61 5.55 -38.51
CA HIS A 95 10.82 6.33 -38.17
C HIS A 95 11.31 6.07 -36.74
N VAL A 96 11.48 4.78 -36.36
CA VAL A 96 11.98 4.44 -35.03
C VAL A 96 13.38 5.00 -34.81
N THR A 97 13.55 5.65 -33.67
CA THR A 97 14.80 6.26 -33.20
C THR A 97 15.52 5.42 -32.14
N SER A 98 14.76 4.65 -31.33
CA SER A 98 15.33 3.69 -30.38
C SER A 98 14.39 2.51 -30.09
N ILE A 99 14.98 1.36 -29.77
CA ILE A 99 14.32 0.15 -29.28
C ILE A 99 15.10 -0.30 -28.05
N GLU A 100 14.47 -0.32 -26.89
CA GLU A 100 15.14 -0.66 -25.65
C GLU A 100 14.28 -1.60 -24.80
N ARG A 101 14.90 -2.50 -24.04
CA ARG A 101 14.15 -3.28 -23.05
C ARG A 101 13.61 -2.37 -21.96
N VAL A 102 12.34 -2.55 -21.58
CA VAL A 102 11.75 -1.89 -20.41
C VAL A 102 12.55 -2.24 -19.15
N PHE A 103 12.90 -3.50 -19.02
CA PHE A 103 13.71 -4.02 -17.92
C PHE A 103 15.10 -4.38 -18.40
N PRO A 104 16.13 -3.58 -18.11
CA PRO A 104 17.50 -3.86 -18.53
C PRO A 104 18.00 -5.23 -18.05
N VAL A 105 19.04 -5.73 -18.70
CA VAL A 105 19.71 -6.98 -18.29
C VAL A 105 20.47 -6.72 -17.00
N GLY A 106 20.09 -7.39 -15.93
CA GLY A 106 20.68 -7.19 -14.61
C GLY A 106 21.00 -8.50 -13.89
N LYS A 107 21.45 -8.39 -12.65
CA LYS A 107 21.85 -9.54 -11.80
C LYS A 107 20.74 -10.60 -11.60
N LYS A 108 19.47 -10.23 -11.74
CA LYS A 108 18.30 -11.12 -11.59
C LYS A 108 17.71 -11.56 -12.93
N GLU A 109 18.51 -11.54 -14.00
CA GLU A 109 18.05 -11.86 -15.36
C GLU A 109 17.30 -13.20 -15.47
N ALA A 110 17.74 -14.24 -14.76
CA ALA A 110 17.05 -15.53 -14.76
C ALA A 110 15.59 -15.42 -14.29
N ARG A 111 15.33 -14.69 -13.20
CA ARG A 111 13.97 -14.45 -12.68
C ARG A 111 13.17 -13.53 -13.61
N THR A 112 13.83 -12.52 -14.20
CA THR A 112 13.22 -11.62 -15.20
C THR A 112 12.71 -12.41 -16.40
N ARG A 113 13.48 -13.41 -16.85
CA ARG A 113 13.11 -14.31 -17.96
C ARG A 113 11.98 -15.26 -17.57
N GLU A 114 12.05 -15.86 -16.39
CA GLU A 114 11.01 -16.76 -15.88
C GLU A 114 9.64 -16.03 -15.80
N ALA A 115 9.64 -14.78 -15.37
CA ALA A 115 8.45 -13.93 -15.32
C ALA A 115 8.03 -13.36 -16.69
N GLY A 116 8.81 -13.55 -17.75
CA GLY A 116 8.52 -13.01 -19.08
C GLY A 116 8.74 -11.52 -19.24
N LEU A 117 9.28 -10.83 -18.22
CA LEU A 117 9.49 -9.37 -18.23
C LEU A 117 10.55 -8.94 -19.26
N HIS A 118 11.47 -9.82 -19.62
CA HIS A 118 12.50 -9.57 -20.65
C HIS A 118 11.93 -9.37 -22.05
N LYS A 119 10.65 -9.65 -22.26
CA LYS A 119 9.96 -9.54 -23.55
C LYS A 119 9.39 -8.15 -23.81
N TRP A 120 9.39 -7.25 -22.82
CA TRP A 120 8.87 -5.91 -22.93
C TRP A 120 9.92 -4.93 -23.43
N TYR A 121 9.58 -4.16 -24.46
CA TYR A 121 10.44 -3.17 -25.09
C TYR A 121 9.71 -1.83 -25.25
N ILE A 122 10.47 -0.75 -25.14
CA ILE A 122 10.07 0.60 -25.48
C ILE A 122 10.52 0.85 -26.92
N LEU A 123 9.61 1.39 -27.73
CA LEU A 123 9.84 1.84 -29.09
C LEU A 123 9.68 3.36 -29.12
N GLU A 124 10.75 4.09 -29.39
CA GLU A 124 10.71 5.53 -29.57
C GLU A 124 10.83 5.89 -31.04
N PHE A 125 10.04 6.87 -31.49
CA PHE A 125 9.96 7.31 -32.87
C PHE A 125 9.60 8.81 -32.96
N ASP A 126 9.49 9.34 -34.16
CA ASP A 126 9.15 10.75 -34.38
C ASP A 126 7.82 11.12 -33.69
N LYS A 127 7.82 12.19 -32.89
CA LYS A 127 6.65 12.68 -32.15
C LYS A 127 5.52 13.20 -33.05
N GLU A 128 5.83 13.49 -34.30
CA GLU A 128 4.84 13.91 -35.29
C GLU A 128 4.10 12.71 -35.95
N GLN A 129 4.59 11.48 -35.73
CA GLN A 129 3.93 10.25 -36.18
C GLN A 129 2.63 10.04 -35.41
N ASP A 130 1.58 9.65 -36.11
CA ASP A 130 0.29 9.27 -35.51
C ASP A 130 0.46 8.00 -34.67
N LEU A 131 0.14 8.10 -33.37
CA LEU A 131 0.31 7.00 -32.42
C LEU A 131 -0.60 5.81 -32.72
N ASP A 132 -1.84 6.05 -33.11
CA ASP A 132 -2.81 4.99 -33.39
C ASP A 132 -2.46 4.27 -34.70
N GLU A 133 -1.93 5.01 -35.69
CA GLU A 133 -1.42 4.40 -36.92
C GLU A 133 -0.18 3.55 -36.65
N ALA A 134 0.80 4.06 -35.89
CA ALA A 134 1.99 3.31 -35.50
C ALA A 134 1.63 2.03 -34.72
N ALA A 135 0.69 2.13 -33.78
CA ALA A 135 0.20 0.98 -33.01
C ALA A 135 -0.45 -0.09 -33.91
N ARG A 136 -1.30 0.33 -34.87
CA ARG A 136 -1.93 -0.60 -35.83
C ARG A 136 -0.91 -1.27 -36.76
N MET A 137 0.10 -0.53 -37.25
CA MET A 137 1.16 -1.09 -38.07
C MET A 137 1.96 -2.16 -37.30
N LEU A 138 2.36 -1.85 -36.06
CA LEU A 138 3.07 -2.78 -35.17
C LEU A 138 2.20 -3.99 -34.78
N ALA A 139 0.90 -3.81 -34.59
CA ALA A 139 -0.04 -4.88 -34.28
C ALA A 139 -0.15 -5.92 -35.41
N GLY A 140 0.10 -5.52 -36.67
CA GLY A 140 0.19 -6.41 -37.80
C GLY A 140 1.41 -7.37 -37.79
N VAL A 141 2.43 -7.08 -36.98
CA VAL A 141 3.64 -7.89 -36.89
C VAL A 141 3.37 -9.15 -36.06
N ALA A 142 3.71 -10.33 -36.60
CA ALA A 142 3.43 -11.62 -35.95
C ALA A 142 4.22 -11.81 -34.64
N GLU A 143 5.42 -11.28 -34.58
CA GLU A 143 6.36 -11.36 -33.47
C GLU A 143 5.94 -10.52 -32.25
N ILE A 144 4.98 -9.60 -32.41
CA ILE A 144 4.43 -8.78 -31.31
C ILE A 144 3.17 -9.44 -30.75
N SER A 145 3.14 -9.64 -29.45
CA SER A 145 2.00 -10.23 -28.72
C SER A 145 1.07 -9.18 -28.10
N LYS A 146 1.63 -8.05 -27.64
CA LYS A 146 0.88 -6.93 -27.06
C LYS A 146 1.50 -5.60 -27.44
N ILE A 147 0.65 -4.57 -27.53
CA ILE A 147 1.04 -3.17 -27.66
C ILE A 147 0.29 -2.39 -26.61
N GLN A 148 1.01 -1.55 -25.89
CA GLN A 148 0.47 -0.65 -24.87
C GLN A 148 0.94 0.76 -25.18
N PHE A 149 0.01 1.71 -25.20
CA PHE A 149 0.37 3.13 -25.17
C PHE A 149 0.95 3.45 -23.81
N SER A 150 2.07 4.15 -23.78
CA SER A 150 2.72 4.62 -22.56
C SER A 150 1.92 5.81 -21.99
N LEU A 151 1.13 5.56 -20.94
CA LEU A 151 0.24 6.57 -20.37
C LEU A 151 0.98 7.44 -19.35
N GLU A 152 0.61 8.70 -19.30
CA GLU A 152 1.05 9.62 -18.27
C GLU A 152 0.33 9.34 -16.95
N ARG A 153 1.09 9.23 -15.85
CA ARG A 153 0.58 9.04 -14.48
C ARG A 153 0.65 10.36 -13.73
N LYS A 154 -0.50 10.93 -13.39
CA LYS A 154 -0.56 12.24 -12.73
C LYS A 154 -0.43 12.09 -11.21
N LYS A 155 0.21 13.09 -10.59
CA LYS A 155 0.14 13.26 -9.14
C LYS A 155 -1.34 13.42 -8.72
N THR A 156 -1.78 12.66 -7.72
CA THR A 156 -3.16 12.68 -7.20
C THR A 156 -3.29 13.46 -5.90
N TYR A 157 -2.27 14.21 -5.52
CA TYR A 157 -2.21 15.03 -4.32
C TYR A 157 -1.92 16.50 -4.66
N ASP A 158 -2.30 17.41 -3.78
CA ASP A 158 -2.15 18.86 -4.00
C ASP A 158 -0.74 19.39 -3.64
N GLY A 159 0.13 18.53 -3.07
CA GLY A 159 1.49 18.86 -2.70
C GLY A 159 1.62 19.93 -1.62
N LYS A 160 0.52 20.35 -0.99
CA LYS A 160 0.54 21.44 -0.02
C LYS A 160 1.09 20.99 1.31
N VAL A 161 2.22 21.58 1.69
CA VAL A 161 2.86 21.40 2.99
C VAL A 161 2.57 22.61 3.88
N TYR A 162 2.20 22.36 5.12
CA TYR A 162 2.13 23.37 6.16
C TYR A 162 3.33 23.18 7.09
N PRO A 163 4.34 24.10 7.05
CA PRO A 163 5.56 23.97 7.85
C PRO A 163 5.23 23.87 9.33
N PHE A 164 5.85 22.90 10.02
CA PHE A 164 5.72 22.82 11.47
C PHE A 164 6.38 24.03 12.12
N GLN A 165 5.64 24.67 12.99
CA GLN A 165 6.12 25.74 13.83
C GLN A 165 5.94 25.36 15.30
N ASP A 166 6.97 25.52 16.10
CA ASP A 166 6.88 25.31 17.54
C ASP A 166 5.69 26.08 18.11
N ALA A 167 4.93 25.43 18.98
CA ALA A 167 3.81 26.08 19.63
C ALA A 167 4.27 27.36 20.38
N PRO A 168 3.47 28.45 20.37
CA PRO A 168 3.78 29.64 21.15
C PRO A 168 4.07 29.27 22.60
N HIS A 169 5.14 29.83 23.17
CA HIS A 169 5.48 29.65 24.57
C HIS A 169 4.25 29.93 25.47
N GLY A 170 3.74 28.91 26.15
CA GLY A 170 2.60 29.03 27.07
C GLY A 170 1.45 28.03 26.87
N GLN A 171 1.41 27.27 25.80
CA GLN A 171 0.51 26.12 25.73
C GLN A 171 1.11 24.97 26.55
N THR A 172 0.36 24.50 27.54
CA THR A 172 0.72 23.26 28.25
C THR A 172 0.63 22.09 27.29
N ARG A 173 1.79 21.51 26.96
CA ARG A 173 1.85 20.23 26.24
C ARG A 173 1.14 19.17 27.09
N GLY A 174 0.22 18.42 26.50
CA GLY A 174 -0.33 17.22 27.14
C GLY A 174 0.80 16.22 27.46
N VAL A 175 0.56 15.33 28.40
CA VAL A 175 1.52 14.26 28.71
C VAL A 175 1.36 13.19 27.67
N VAL A 176 2.37 13.01 26.80
CA VAL A 176 2.46 11.86 25.91
C VAL A 176 2.91 10.66 26.75
N THR A 177 2.12 9.60 26.76
CA THR A 177 2.44 8.34 27.47
C THR A 177 3.25 7.41 26.58
N SER A 178 4.30 7.92 25.92
CA SER A 178 5.26 7.11 25.14
C SER A 178 6.62 7.12 25.84
N ASP A 179 7.32 6.01 25.74
CA ASP A 179 8.70 5.88 26.19
C ASP A 179 9.71 6.54 25.21
N PHE A 180 9.25 7.05 24.08
CA PHE A 180 10.08 7.71 23.07
C PHE A 180 10.27 9.20 23.38
N ASN A 181 11.46 9.71 23.06
CA ASN A 181 11.89 11.07 23.40
C ASN A 181 11.82 12.07 22.23
N ASP A 182 11.12 11.70 21.14
CA ASP A 182 10.97 12.54 19.95
C ASP A 182 10.14 13.78 20.29
N PRO A 183 10.68 15.00 20.17
CA PRO A 183 10.05 16.21 20.77
C PRO A 183 8.72 16.59 20.14
N ASN A 184 8.46 16.18 18.89
CA ASN A 184 7.23 16.50 18.17
C ASN A 184 6.18 15.37 18.22
N LEU A 185 6.46 14.24 18.87
CA LEU A 185 5.53 13.10 18.97
C LEU A 185 4.16 13.52 19.56
N PHE A 186 4.11 14.50 20.47
CA PHE A 186 2.86 15.04 20.99
C PHE A 186 1.92 15.55 19.88
N TRP A 187 2.46 16.09 18.78
CA TRP A 187 1.69 16.64 17.67
C TRP A 187 1.29 15.57 16.63
N GLN A 188 1.72 14.33 16.82
CA GLN A 188 1.40 13.19 15.98
C GLN A 188 0.18 12.44 16.55
N TRP A 189 -0.99 13.10 16.52
CA TRP A 189 -2.25 12.52 17.01
C TRP A 189 -2.57 11.17 16.36
N HIS A 190 -2.11 10.96 15.15
CA HIS A 190 -2.32 9.71 14.39
C HIS A 190 -1.62 8.50 15.01
N TYR A 191 -0.69 8.71 15.95
CA TYR A 191 -0.03 7.67 16.74
C TYR A 191 -0.59 7.58 18.16
N ILE A 192 -0.93 8.72 18.76
CA ILE A 192 -1.46 8.81 20.13
C ILE A 192 -2.51 9.93 20.17
N ASN A 193 -3.78 9.57 20.10
CA ASN A 193 -4.89 10.50 20.15
C ASN A 193 -5.59 10.45 21.52
N ASN A 194 -5.26 11.40 22.38
CA ASN A 194 -5.88 11.58 23.70
C ASN A 194 -7.03 12.60 23.67
N ALA A 195 -7.57 12.94 22.51
CA ALA A 195 -8.52 14.03 22.31
C ALA A 195 -7.99 15.39 22.82
N ASP A 196 -6.70 15.66 22.56
CA ASP A 196 -6.07 16.89 23.03
C ASP A 196 -6.59 18.10 22.24
N GLN A 197 -7.14 19.09 22.96
CA GLN A 197 -7.69 20.30 22.34
C GLN A 197 -6.63 21.16 21.63
N ALA A 198 -5.35 20.96 21.91
CA ALA A 198 -4.27 21.64 21.19
C ALA A 198 -4.13 21.10 19.75
N ILE A 199 -4.58 19.87 19.50
CA ILE A 199 -4.64 19.26 18.15
C ILE A 199 -5.92 19.73 17.45
N ALA A 200 -7.08 19.42 18.03
CA ALA A 200 -8.40 19.84 17.56
C ALA A 200 -9.44 19.59 18.67
N THR A 201 -10.42 20.49 18.84
CA THR A 201 -11.51 20.28 19.81
C THR A 201 -12.44 19.14 19.42
N GLU A 202 -12.42 18.75 18.15
CA GLU A 202 -13.19 17.67 17.53
C GLU A 202 -12.49 16.31 17.64
N ALA A 203 -11.23 16.28 18.09
CA ALA A 203 -10.46 15.03 18.21
C ALA A 203 -11.12 14.06 19.18
N VAL A 204 -11.05 12.77 18.84
CA VAL A 204 -11.65 11.68 19.62
C VAL A 204 -10.55 10.75 20.12
N ALA A 205 -10.53 10.50 21.43
CA ALA A 205 -9.53 9.63 22.05
C ALA A 205 -9.59 8.22 21.45
N GLY A 206 -8.42 7.68 21.09
CA GLY A 206 -8.28 6.38 20.42
C GLY A 206 -8.57 6.40 18.91
N ALA A 207 -8.81 7.56 18.30
CA ALA A 207 -8.84 7.72 16.86
C ALA A 207 -7.40 7.79 16.30
N ASP A 208 -6.63 6.74 16.52
CA ASP A 208 -5.23 6.54 16.13
C ASP A 208 -4.99 5.08 15.72
N ILE A 209 -3.77 4.75 15.36
CA ILE A 209 -3.39 3.38 14.95
C ILE A 209 -2.91 2.51 16.12
N ASN A 210 -3.02 2.96 17.37
CA ASN A 210 -2.61 2.23 18.59
C ASN A 210 -1.15 1.73 18.55
N VAL A 211 -0.26 2.52 17.94
CA VAL A 211 1.13 2.11 17.75
C VAL A 211 1.97 2.27 19.02
N ALA A 212 1.62 3.18 19.93
CA ALA A 212 2.36 3.40 21.18
C ALA A 212 2.43 2.14 22.06
N ASP A 213 1.38 1.34 22.10
CA ASP A 213 1.39 0.06 22.78
C ASP A 213 2.13 -1.03 21.99
N ALA A 214 2.10 -0.97 20.66
CA ALA A 214 2.88 -1.85 19.80
C ALA A 214 4.40 -1.61 19.97
N TRP A 215 4.83 -0.35 20.14
CA TRP A 215 6.24 -0.01 20.36
C TRP A 215 6.85 -0.61 21.63
N LYS A 216 6.05 -0.96 22.62
CA LYS A 216 6.50 -1.72 23.80
C LYS A 216 6.94 -3.15 23.49
N LEU A 217 6.55 -3.67 22.32
CA LEU A 217 6.85 -5.03 21.86
C LEU A 217 7.93 -5.05 20.77
N THR A 218 7.90 -4.07 19.87
CA THR A 218 8.88 -3.90 18.79
C THR A 218 8.82 -2.49 18.22
N GLY A 219 9.95 -1.92 17.84
CA GLY A 219 10.00 -0.64 17.08
C GLY A 219 10.26 -0.85 15.60
N GLY A 220 10.66 -2.07 15.19
CA GLY A 220 11.03 -2.38 13.81
C GLY A 220 12.03 -3.53 13.71
N ASN A 221 12.53 -3.76 12.49
CA ASN A 221 13.63 -4.68 12.22
C ASN A 221 14.29 -4.26 10.89
N ASN A 222 15.60 -4.07 10.91
CA ASN A 222 16.36 -3.59 9.74
C ASN A 222 16.45 -4.59 8.57
N GLN A 223 15.95 -5.81 8.73
CA GLN A 223 15.79 -6.78 7.63
C GLN A 223 14.51 -6.54 6.82
N VAL A 224 13.57 -5.74 7.32
CA VAL A 224 12.36 -5.36 6.58
C VAL A 224 12.64 -4.11 5.77
N ILE A 225 12.47 -4.19 4.45
CA ILE A 225 12.70 -3.08 3.53
C ILE A 225 11.35 -2.64 2.95
N VAL A 226 11.06 -1.35 3.08
CA VAL A 226 9.89 -0.68 2.49
C VAL A 226 10.37 0.20 1.34
N ALA A 227 9.94 -0.10 0.13
CA ALA A 227 10.21 0.74 -1.03
C ALA A 227 9.17 1.87 -1.10
N ILE A 228 9.65 3.09 -1.07
CA ILE A 228 8.87 4.32 -1.24
C ILE A 228 8.84 4.65 -2.73
N VAL A 229 7.74 4.29 -3.40
CA VAL A 229 7.54 4.56 -4.84
C VAL A 229 6.77 5.88 -4.95
N ASP A 230 7.49 7.00 -5.06
CA ASP A 230 6.94 8.35 -4.87
C ASP A 230 7.87 9.42 -5.48
N GLU A 231 7.76 10.67 -5.03
CA GLU A 231 8.83 11.67 -5.15
C GLU A 231 10.10 11.18 -4.43
N GLY A 232 11.23 11.78 -4.74
CA GLY A 232 12.49 11.44 -4.08
C GLY A 232 12.47 11.68 -2.57
N VAL A 233 13.01 10.73 -1.83
CA VAL A 233 13.18 10.86 -0.38
C VAL A 233 14.47 11.62 -0.07
N LYS A 234 14.39 12.66 0.75
CA LYS A 234 15.58 13.37 1.28
C LYS A 234 16.35 12.44 2.23
N TYR A 235 17.17 11.55 1.65
CA TYR A 235 17.91 10.53 2.39
C TYR A 235 18.96 11.11 3.36
N THR A 236 19.28 12.40 3.23
CA THR A 236 20.15 13.14 4.17
C THR A 236 19.39 13.78 5.33
N HIS A 237 18.05 13.67 5.35
CA HIS A 237 17.24 14.22 6.43
C HIS A 237 17.65 13.63 7.78
N PRO A 238 17.94 14.46 8.82
CA PRO A 238 18.51 13.96 10.08
C PRO A 238 17.65 12.92 10.78
N ASP A 239 16.32 12.96 10.55
CA ASP A 239 15.37 12.04 11.13
C ASP A 239 15.03 10.82 10.23
N LEU A 240 15.69 10.68 9.06
CA LEU A 240 15.52 9.55 8.15
C LEU A 240 16.82 8.80 7.88
N ALA A 241 17.95 9.50 7.86
CA ALA A 241 19.22 8.99 7.35
C ALA A 241 19.63 7.63 7.93
N ALA A 242 19.40 7.40 9.23
CA ALA A 242 19.78 6.15 9.89
C ALA A 242 18.88 4.95 9.48
N ASN A 243 17.67 5.22 8.99
CA ASN A 243 16.74 4.20 8.51
C ASN A 243 16.72 4.06 6.99
N MET A 244 17.50 4.86 6.26
CA MET A 244 17.62 4.66 4.82
C MET A 244 18.28 3.33 4.48
N TRP A 245 17.72 2.65 3.49
CA TRP A 245 18.35 1.49 2.90
C TRP A 245 19.63 1.89 2.18
N THR A 246 20.65 1.08 2.30
CA THR A 246 21.91 1.26 1.56
C THR A 246 22.10 0.04 0.68
N ASN A 247 22.24 0.26 -0.63
CA ASN A 247 22.49 -0.81 -1.57
C ASN A 247 23.84 -1.47 -1.25
N PRO A 248 23.87 -2.77 -0.92
CA PRO A 248 25.15 -3.45 -0.66
C PRO A 248 25.99 -3.66 -1.94
N GLU A 249 25.33 -3.55 -3.10
CA GLU A 249 25.95 -3.85 -4.39
C GLU A 249 25.45 -2.90 -5.50
N PRO A 250 25.81 -1.60 -5.46
CA PRO A 250 25.48 -0.68 -6.55
C PRO A 250 25.95 -1.22 -7.89
N SER A 251 25.20 -0.98 -8.97
CA SER A 251 25.45 -1.63 -10.26
C SER A 251 25.76 -0.65 -11.39
N GLU A 252 26.46 -1.16 -12.41
CA GLU A 252 26.73 -0.42 -13.64
C GLU A 252 25.42 -0.04 -14.38
N GLU A 253 24.40 -0.86 -14.25
CA GLU A 253 23.06 -0.64 -14.81
C GLU A 253 22.47 0.70 -14.39
N TYR A 254 22.74 1.13 -13.15
CA TYR A 254 22.29 2.39 -12.56
C TYR A 254 23.44 3.40 -12.40
N GLY A 255 24.52 3.24 -13.17
CA GLY A 255 25.70 4.11 -13.11
C GLY A 255 26.36 4.18 -11.72
N TYR A 256 26.18 3.16 -10.88
CA TYR A 256 26.62 3.10 -9.47
C TYR A 256 26.03 4.21 -8.58
N GLN A 257 24.87 4.78 -8.98
CA GLN A 257 24.21 5.89 -8.27
C GLN A 257 23.05 5.44 -7.41
N ASP A 258 22.73 4.16 -7.43
CA ASP A 258 21.62 3.53 -6.72
C ASP A 258 21.95 3.18 -5.25
N ILE A 259 22.52 4.15 -4.50
CA ILE A 259 22.99 3.92 -3.12
C ILE A 259 21.82 3.77 -2.13
N HIS A 260 20.81 4.63 -2.19
CA HIS A 260 19.63 4.61 -1.31
C HIS A 260 18.33 4.32 -2.08
N GLY A 261 18.46 3.81 -3.30
CA GLY A 261 17.43 3.65 -4.30
C GLY A 261 17.84 4.39 -5.57
N TYR A 262 16.86 4.71 -6.45
CA TYR A 262 17.16 5.29 -7.77
C TYR A 262 16.05 6.23 -8.23
N ASN A 263 16.42 7.24 -9.03
CA ASN A 263 15.47 8.13 -9.70
C ASN A 263 15.16 7.60 -11.11
N PHE A 264 14.04 6.90 -11.25
CA PHE A 264 13.55 6.33 -12.50
C PHE A 264 12.92 7.38 -13.43
N ALA A 265 12.51 8.54 -12.88
CA ALA A 265 11.92 9.61 -13.67
C ALA A 265 12.98 10.33 -14.54
N ASP A 266 14.16 10.58 -13.97
CA ASP A 266 15.26 11.28 -14.65
C ASP A 266 16.42 10.32 -15.03
N ASP A 267 16.29 9.04 -14.72
CA ASP A 267 17.31 8.00 -14.93
C ASP A 267 18.67 8.38 -14.32
N GLY A 268 18.68 8.63 -13.00
CA GLY A 268 19.84 9.15 -12.29
C GLY A 268 19.78 9.07 -10.76
N PRO A 269 20.57 9.88 -10.05
CA PRO A 269 20.54 9.93 -8.60
C PRO A 269 19.22 10.49 -8.08
N ILE A 270 18.85 10.08 -6.86
CA ILE A 270 17.65 10.60 -6.17
C ILE A 270 17.79 12.13 -5.98
N THR A 271 16.71 12.84 -6.30
CA THR A 271 16.54 14.28 -6.05
C THR A 271 15.25 14.51 -5.28
N TRP A 272 15.12 15.61 -4.50
CA TRP A 272 13.94 15.87 -3.66
C TRP A 272 13.50 17.34 -3.63
N ASP A 273 14.18 18.21 -4.38
CA ASP A 273 13.97 19.67 -4.35
C ASP A 273 13.98 20.30 -5.76
N LYS A 274 13.69 19.51 -6.77
CA LYS A 274 13.66 19.95 -8.15
C LYS A 274 12.44 20.83 -8.42
N LEU A 275 12.68 22.13 -8.62
CA LEU A 275 11.67 23.13 -8.95
C LEU A 275 11.90 23.67 -10.34
N GLU A 276 10.82 23.90 -11.07
CA GLU A 276 10.82 24.41 -12.44
C GLU A 276 9.91 25.64 -12.58
N LYS A 277 10.33 26.58 -13.43
CA LYS A 277 9.50 27.73 -13.76
C LYS A 277 8.61 27.41 -14.96
N LEU A 278 7.31 27.36 -14.73
CA LEU A 278 6.32 27.13 -15.77
C LEU A 278 6.18 28.30 -16.74
N PRO A 279 5.63 28.10 -17.95
CA PRO A 279 5.40 29.14 -18.93
C PRO A 279 4.56 30.33 -18.44
N ASN A 280 3.66 30.11 -17.47
CA ASN A 280 2.85 31.12 -16.81
C ASN A 280 3.61 31.92 -15.73
N GLY A 281 4.89 31.56 -15.48
CA GLY A 281 5.77 32.19 -14.49
C GLY A 281 5.64 31.63 -13.06
N GLN A 282 4.75 30.68 -12.81
CA GLN A 282 4.69 29.96 -11.54
C GLN A 282 5.89 29.02 -11.37
N ILE A 283 6.28 28.76 -10.14
CA ILE A 283 7.26 27.74 -9.78
C ILE A 283 6.47 26.52 -9.30
N ASP A 284 6.79 25.37 -9.84
CA ASP A 284 6.17 24.09 -9.52
C ASP A 284 7.23 22.98 -9.54
N GLY A 285 6.93 21.81 -9.00
CA GLY A 285 7.85 20.68 -8.99
C GLY A 285 7.66 19.73 -7.83
N ASP A 286 8.77 19.36 -7.20
CA ASP A 286 8.78 18.50 -6.01
C ASP A 286 8.10 19.21 -4.82
N SER A 287 7.44 18.44 -3.97
CA SER A 287 6.59 18.96 -2.90
C SER A 287 6.92 18.43 -1.50
N SER A 288 7.99 17.71 -1.32
CA SER A 288 8.33 16.93 -0.12
C SER A 288 7.47 15.67 0.10
N HIS A 289 6.59 15.31 -0.84
CA HIS A 289 5.61 14.24 -0.64
C HIS A 289 6.28 12.89 -0.31
N GLY A 290 7.25 12.45 -1.10
CA GLY A 290 7.98 11.20 -0.83
C GLY A 290 8.76 11.21 0.49
N THR A 291 9.31 12.36 0.89
CA THR A 291 9.98 12.53 2.19
C THR A 291 8.99 12.45 3.35
N HIS A 292 7.80 13.05 3.20
CA HIS A 292 6.74 13.00 4.21
C HIS A 292 6.18 11.57 4.40
N VAL A 293 5.93 10.88 3.30
CA VAL A 293 5.52 9.47 3.28
C VAL A 293 6.58 8.58 3.96
N ALA A 294 7.85 8.77 3.62
CA ALA A 294 8.95 8.02 4.23
C ALA A 294 9.03 8.21 5.75
N GLY A 295 8.87 9.44 6.24
CA GLY A 295 8.86 9.73 7.68
C GLY A 295 7.71 9.09 8.42
N THR A 296 6.52 9.07 7.83
CA THR A 296 5.37 8.37 8.42
C THR A 296 5.65 6.87 8.55
N VAL A 297 6.28 6.23 7.56
CA VAL A 297 6.67 4.82 7.67
C VAL A 297 7.72 4.61 8.76
N ALA A 298 8.82 5.37 8.73
CA ALA A 298 9.98 5.05 9.57
C ALA A 298 10.94 6.24 9.81
N ALA A 299 10.42 7.43 10.18
CA ALA A 299 11.28 8.41 10.86
C ALA A 299 11.93 7.74 12.08
N VAL A 300 13.17 8.11 12.41
CA VAL A 300 13.97 7.41 13.43
C VAL A 300 13.40 7.71 14.82
N ASN A 301 12.82 6.71 15.45
CA ASN A 301 12.24 6.85 16.80
C ASN A 301 13.30 6.96 17.88
N ASN A 302 12.96 7.65 18.97
CA ASN A 302 13.74 7.73 20.19
C ASN A 302 15.18 8.25 19.97
N ASN A 303 15.33 9.18 19.02
CA ASN A 303 16.61 9.81 18.67
C ASN A 303 16.78 11.23 19.24
N GLY A 304 15.76 11.75 19.96
CA GLY A 304 15.76 13.05 20.62
C GLY A 304 15.54 14.23 19.69
N ILE A 305 15.16 14.00 18.44
CA ILE A 305 14.85 15.04 17.45
C ILE A 305 13.52 14.74 16.74
N GLY A 306 12.88 15.76 16.23
CA GLY A 306 11.80 15.70 15.26
C GLY A 306 10.61 14.85 15.65
N VAL A 307 10.28 13.89 14.83
CA VAL A 307 9.04 13.09 14.81
C VAL A 307 9.34 11.61 14.93
N ALA A 308 8.33 10.82 15.32
CA ALA A 308 8.40 9.36 15.25
C ALA A 308 7.84 8.83 13.91
N GLY A 309 8.28 7.66 13.48
CA GLY A 309 7.70 6.87 12.40
C GLY A 309 7.08 5.56 12.93
N VAL A 310 6.10 4.98 12.23
CA VAL A 310 5.41 3.76 12.69
C VAL A 310 6.39 2.63 13.00
N ALA A 311 7.36 2.39 12.13
CA ALA A 311 8.38 1.34 12.25
C ALA A 311 9.81 1.90 12.32
N GLY A 312 9.97 3.07 12.96
CA GLY A 312 11.22 3.83 13.03
C GLY A 312 12.30 3.27 13.95
N GLY A 313 12.04 2.17 14.64
CA GLY A 313 12.96 1.53 15.58
C GLY A 313 12.75 1.95 17.04
N THR A 314 13.75 1.69 17.87
CA THR A 314 13.77 2.04 19.31
C THR A 314 14.92 2.99 19.66
N GLY A 315 15.56 3.61 18.67
CA GLY A 315 16.79 4.38 18.83
C GLY A 315 18.07 3.55 18.78
N ASN A 316 17.97 2.24 18.53
CA ASN A 316 19.10 1.30 18.52
C ASN A 316 19.50 0.86 17.10
N GLY A 317 19.08 1.58 16.03
CA GLY A 317 19.35 1.24 14.64
C GLY A 317 18.54 0.04 14.13
N ASP A 318 17.47 -0.31 14.83
CA ASP A 318 16.57 -1.43 14.57
C ASP A 318 15.32 -1.03 13.77
N GLY A 319 15.22 0.20 13.30
CA GLY A 319 14.17 0.64 12.39
C GLY A 319 14.20 -0.11 11.05
N VAL A 320 13.04 -0.22 10.40
CA VAL A 320 12.96 -0.77 9.04
C VAL A 320 13.73 0.09 8.06
N ARG A 321 14.08 -0.46 6.91
CA ARG A 321 14.86 0.25 5.90
C ARG A 321 13.97 0.85 4.81
N LEU A 322 14.20 2.12 4.50
CA LEU A 322 13.49 2.90 3.48
C LEU A 322 14.30 2.93 2.19
N MET A 323 13.75 2.38 1.11
CA MET A 323 14.37 2.42 -0.23
C MET A 323 13.62 3.45 -1.07
N SER A 324 14.31 4.49 -1.56
CA SER A 324 13.68 5.51 -2.41
C SER A 324 13.64 5.06 -3.86
N CYS A 325 12.45 4.74 -4.35
CA CYS A 325 12.20 4.42 -5.76
C CYS A 325 11.48 5.62 -6.39
N GLN A 326 12.26 6.65 -6.77
CA GLN A 326 11.71 7.91 -7.26
C GLN A 326 11.10 7.74 -8.64
N VAL A 327 9.80 8.02 -8.75
CA VAL A 327 9.04 7.99 -10.02
C VAL A 327 8.46 9.35 -10.39
N PHE A 328 8.35 10.29 -9.45
CA PHE A 328 8.01 11.69 -9.69
C PHE A 328 9.22 12.58 -9.47
N SER A 329 9.49 13.51 -10.38
CA SER A 329 10.61 14.44 -10.32
C SER A 329 10.25 15.77 -10.98
N GLY A 330 10.30 16.86 -10.22
CA GLY A 330 9.89 18.16 -10.70
C GLY A 330 8.43 18.17 -11.16
N VAL A 331 8.20 18.78 -12.32
CA VAL A 331 6.85 18.84 -12.94
C VAL A 331 6.56 17.65 -13.84
N SER A 332 7.52 16.75 -14.04
CA SER A 332 7.36 15.61 -14.95
C SER A 332 6.51 14.52 -14.29
N ASN A 333 5.52 14.06 -15.04
CA ASN A 333 4.72 12.89 -14.66
C ASN A 333 5.38 11.61 -15.19
N PRO A 334 5.41 10.51 -14.41
CA PRO A 334 5.98 9.26 -14.87
C PRO A 334 5.09 8.58 -15.91
N SER A 335 5.73 7.76 -16.70
CA SER A 335 5.08 6.82 -17.61
C SER A 335 4.94 5.43 -16.98
N ASP A 336 4.16 4.56 -17.63
CA ASP A 336 3.94 3.18 -17.16
C ASP A 336 5.24 2.40 -17.00
N GLU A 337 6.18 2.58 -17.92
CA GLU A 337 7.48 1.89 -17.87
C GLU A 337 8.37 2.39 -16.72
N VAL A 338 8.30 3.67 -16.37
CA VAL A 338 9.04 4.25 -15.23
C VAL A 338 8.57 3.60 -13.92
N ILE A 339 7.26 3.53 -13.71
CA ILE A 339 6.66 2.88 -12.54
C ILE A 339 7.01 1.39 -12.49
N SER A 340 6.85 0.70 -13.63
CA SER A 340 7.12 -0.75 -13.70
C SER A 340 8.60 -1.08 -13.43
N ARG A 341 9.53 -0.25 -13.91
CA ARG A 341 10.97 -0.38 -13.59
C ARG A 341 11.23 -0.19 -12.09
N ALA A 342 10.61 0.80 -11.46
CA ALA A 342 10.74 1.05 -10.02
C ALA A 342 10.21 -0.13 -9.17
N ILE A 343 9.06 -0.69 -9.53
CA ILE A 343 8.48 -1.88 -8.87
C ILE A 343 9.42 -3.08 -8.98
N LYS A 344 9.95 -3.33 -10.19
CA LYS A 344 10.90 -4.44 -10.40
C LYS A 344 12.21 -4.23 -9.64
N TYR A 345 12.74 -3.00 -9.63
CA TYR A 345 13.94 -2.65 -8.86
C TYR A 345 13.73 -2.96 -7.37
N ALA A 346 12.62 -2.51 -6.79
CA ALA A 346 12.27 -2.79 -5.40
C ALA A 346 12.26 -4.30 -5.11
N ALA A 347 11.65 -5.10 -6.01
CA ALA A 347 11.61 -6.56 -5.92
C ALA A 347 13.01 -7.18 -5.93
N ASP A 348 13.87 -6.74 -6.84
CA ASP A 348 15.22 -7.28 -7.05
C ASP A 348 16.18 -6.93 -5.91
N HIS A 349 15.93 -5.80 -5.22
CA HIS A 349 16.78 -5.26 -4.15
C HIS A 349 16.24 -5.52 -2.75
N GLY A 350 15.28 -6.44 -2.61
CA GLY A 350 14.93 -7.00 -1.31
C GLY A 350 13.77 -6.30 -0.60
N ALA A 351 13.04 -5.38 -1.25
CA ALA A 351 11.86 -4.80 -0.64
C ALA A 351 10.76 -5.86 -0.45
N SER A 352 10.15 -5.87 0.73
CA SER A 352 9.01 -6.72 1.08
C SER A 352 7.68 -5.97 1.04
N ILE A 353 7.72 -4.65 1.05
CA ILE A 353 6.55 -3.77 0.98
C ILE A 353 6.80 -2.68 -0.07
N LEU A 354 5.83 -2.50 -0.99
CA LEU A 354 5.71 -1.31 -1.81
C LEU A 354 4.75 -0.33 -1.12
N GLN A 355 5.24 0.86 -0.83
CA GLN A 355 4.47 2.00 -0.37
C GLN A 355 4.23 2.92 -1.56
N CYS A 356 2.96 3.04 -1.99
CA CYS A 356 2.57 3.72 -3.21
C CYS A 356 1.45 4.74 -2.93
N SER A 357 1.82 6.00 -2.75
CA SER A 357 0.85 7.08 -2.51
C SER A 357 0.43 7.80 -3.79
N TYR A 358 0.10 7.03 -4.81
CA TYR A 358 -0.37 7.52 -6.12
C TYR A 358 -1.44 6.60 -6.70
N GLY A 359 -2.10 7.06 -7.77
CA GLY A 359 -3.09 6.30 -8.52
C GLY A 359 -3.04 6.60 -10.02
N THR A 360 -3.84 5.87 -10.80
CA THR A 360 -3.97 6.14 -12.24
C THR A 360 -5.07 7.15 -12.50
N SER A 361 -4.89 7.97 -13.54
CA SER A 361 -5.93 8.86 -14.05
C SER A 361 -7.02 8.12 -14.84
N ALA A 362 -6.82 6.85 -15.20
CA ALA A 362 -7.80 6.02 -15.88
C ALA A 362 -8.92 5.59 -14.92
N ASN A 363 -10.16 5.60 -15.40
CA ASN A 363 -11.33 5.21 -14.61
C ASN A 363 -11.58 3.70 -14.74
N PHE A 364 -10.72 2.86 -14.17
CA PHE A 364 -10.97 1.43 -14.10
C PHE A 364 -12.05 1.14 -13.04
N THR A 365 -12.91 0.15 -13.32
CA THR A 365 -13.99 -0.28 -12.44
C THR A 365 -13.92 -1.77 -12.10
N SER A 366 -12.94 -2.49 -12.64
CA SER A 366 -12.73 -3.91 -12.37
C SER A 366 -11.28 -4.32 -12.61
N ASP A 367 -10.86 -5.40 -11.94
CA ASP A 367 -9.56 -6.04 -12.14
C ASP A 367 -9.32 -6.37 -13.61
N ARG A 368 -10.32 -6.94 -14.27
CA ARG A 368 -10.23 -7.30 -15.67
C ARG A 368 -9.87 -6.11 -16.56
N GLN A 369 -10.54 -4.96 -16.38
CA GLN A 369 -10.22 -3.76 -17.15
C GLN A 369 -8.77 -3.32 -16.89
N TYR A 370 -8.33 -3.35 -15.63
CA TYR A 370 -6.97 -2.96 -15.28
C TYR A 370 -5.93 -3.93 -15.87
N GLU A 371 -6.17 -5.24 -15.79
CA GLU A 371 -5.27 -6.28 -16.35
C GLU A 371 -5.18 -6.19 -17.88
N GLU A 372 -6.29 -5.92 -18.56
CA GLU A 372 -6.33 -5.78 -20.01
C GLU A 372 -5.63 -4.49 -20.48
N ASN A 373 -5.74 -3.39 -19.74
CA ASN A 373 -5.27 -2.06 -20.16
C ASN A 373 -3.86 -1.69 -19.65
N SER A 374 -3.37 -2.33 -18.58
CA SER A 374 -2.06 -2.03 -17.97
C SER A 374 -1.21 -3.29 -17.76
N PRO A 375 -1.06 -4.17 -18.78
CA PRO A 375 -0.42 -5.47 -18.60
C PRO A 375 1.05 -5.37 -18.18
N LEU A 376 1.78 -4.33 -18.56
CA LEU A 376 3.17 -4.11 -18.13
C LEU A 376 3.26 -3.91 -16.60
N GLU A 377 2.45 -3.01 -16.04
CA GLU A 377 2.43 -2.73 -14.59
C GLU A 377 1.95 -3.95 -13.80
N ILE A 378 0.91 -4.64 -14.30
CA ILE A 378 0.41 -5.89 -13.71
C ILE A 378 1.51 -6.95 -13.62
N GLU A 379 2.26 -7.17 -14.70
CA GLU A 379 3.34 -8.16 -14.69
C GLU A 379 4.48 -7.77 -13.73
N ALA A 380 4.81 -6.48 -13.62
CA ALA A 380 5.77 -5.98 -12.64
C ALA A 380 5.27 -6.16 -11.19
N LEU A 381 3.99 -5.87 -10.91
CA LEU A 381 3.37 -6.10 -9.61
C LEU A 381 3.35 -7.59 -9.23
N LEU A 382 2.95 -8.47 -10.17
CA LEU A 382 2.97 -9.91 -9.93
C LEU A 382 4.39 -10.44 -9.70
N TYR A 383 5.37 -9.90 -10.43
CA TYR A 383 6.79 -10.20 -10.19
C TYR A 383 7.21 -9.82 -8.76
N PHE A 384 6.86 -8.61 -8.29
CA PHE A 384 7.14 -8.18 -6.92
C PHE A 384 6.44 -9.07 -5.88
N MET A 385 5.16 -9.36 -6.08
CA MET A 385 4.36 -10.19 -5.18
C MET A 385 4.84 -11.64 -5.08
N ALA A 386 5.61 -12.11 -6.05
CA ALA A 386 6.20 -13.46 -6.05
C ALA A 386 7.57 -13.55 -5.34
N GLN A 387 8.15 -12.41 -4.86
CA GLN A 387 9.48 -12.44 -4.24
C GLN A 387 9.41 -12.66 -2.73
N ASN A 388 10.11 -13.66 -2.23
CA ASN A 388 10.25 -13.97 -0.80
C ASN A 388 11.42 -13.17 -0.20
N ASN A 389 11.28 -11.86 -0.13
CA ASN A 389 12.32 -10.93 0.31
C ASN A 389 12.38 -10.75 1.84
N CYS A 390 11.37 -11.22 2.57
CA CYS A 390 11.34 -11.23 4.02
C CYS A 390 11.16 -12.66 4.53
N ALA A 391 12.00 -13.10 5.48
CA ALA A 391 11.92 -14.45 6.03
C ALA A 391 10.61 -14.73 6.81
N ALA A 392 9.83 -13.71 7.12
CA ALA A 392 8.54 -13.85 7.80
C ALA A 392 7.35 -13.92 6.82
N LEU A 393 7.57 -13.76 5.51
CA LEU A 393 6.49 -13.62 4.54
C LEU A 393 6.82 -14.28 3.20
N ASP A 394 5.90 -15.07 2.67
CA ASP A 394 5.93 -15.50 1.28
C ASP A 394 5.30 -14.41 0.40
N GLY A 395 6.10 -13.87 -0.51
CA GLY A 395 5.67 -12.80 -1.42
C GLY A 395 5.86 -11.38 -0.87
N GLY A 396 5.50 -10.38 -1.68
CA GLY A 396 5.56 -8.96 -1.36
C GLY A 396 4.19 -8.33 -1.16
N LEU A 397 4.09 -7.28 -0.35
CA LEU A 397 2.87 -6.51 -0.11
C LEU A 397 2.89 -5.22 -0.93
N ALA A 398 1.86 -4.97 -1.72
CA ALA A 398 1.67 -3.73 -2.46
C ALA A 398 0.53 -2.92 -1.81
N ILE A 399 0.86 -1.76 -1.24
CA ILE A 399 -0.06 -0.92 -0.47
C ILE A 399 -0.18 0.43 -1.15
N TYR A 400 -1.43 0.82 -1.44
CA TYR A 400 -1.76 2.00 -2.22
C TYR A 400 -2.74 2.92 -1.51
N SER A 401 -2.67 4.21 -1.80
CA SER A 401 -3.70 5.16 -1.41
C SER A 401 -4.98 4.95 -2.21
N ALA A 402 -6.16 5.13 -1.57
CA ALA A 402 -7.45 4.92 -2.22
C ALA A 402 -7.82 6.01 -3.24
N GLY A 403 -7.27 7.22 -3.09
CA GLY A 403 -7.57 8.40 -3.90
C GLY A 403 -8.25 9.52 -3.12
N ASN A 404 -8.22 10.75 -3.67
CA ASN A 404 -8.64 11.98 -3.00
C ASN A 404 -9.80 12.70 -3.71
N GLU A 405 -10.56 11.99 -4.54
CA GLU A 405 -11.61 12.55 -5.39
C GLU A 405 -13.02 12.33 -4.82
N SER A 406 -13.16 11.85 -3.59
CA SER A 406 -14.45 11.53 -2.93
C SER A 406 -15.33 10.57 -3.74
N LYS A 407 -14.72 9.64 -4.48
CA LYS A 407 -15.41 8.66 -5.33
C LYS A 407 -15.79 7.40 -4.55
N ASN A 408 -16.94 6.80 -4.92
CA ASN A 408 -17.38 5.51 -4.36
C ASN A 408 -16.68 4.31 -5.05
N ILE A 409 -15.38 4.44 -5.24
CA ILE A 409 -14.47 3.43 -5.77
C ILE A 409 -13.04 3.85 -5.47
N SER A 410 -12.17 2.89 -5.14
CA SER A 410 -10.72 3.14 -5.03
C SER A 410 -10.09 3.40 -6.39
N ASN A 411 -9.11 4.28 -6.45
CA ASN A 411 -8.25 4.41 -7.61
C ASN A 411 -7.41 3.12 -7.79
N PHE A 412 -7.09 2.79 -9.05
CA PHE A 412 -6.14 1.72 -9.35
C PHE A 412 -4.70 2.28 -9.38
N PRO A 413 -3.70 1.48 -9.02
CA PRO A 413 -3.68 0.05 -8.65
C PRO A 413 -4.28 -0.32 -7.29
N GLY A 414 -4.59 0.65 -6.40
CA GLY A 414 -5.14 0.37 -5.06
C GLY A 414 -6.40 -0.52 -5.10
N GLY A 415 -7.32 -0.23 -6.03
CA GLY A 415 -8.55 -0.99 -6.22
C GLY A 415 -8.39 -2.40 -6.81
N TYR A 416 -7.18 -2.78 -7.23
CA TYR A 416 -6.89 -4.12 -7.72
C TYR A 416 -6.91 -5.15 -6.58
N SER A 417 -7.63 -6.25 -6.75
CA SER A 417 -7.89 -7.23 -5.66
C SER A 417 -6.63 -7.85 -5.04
N LYS A 418 -5.48 -7.70 -5.67
CA LYS A 418 -4.18 -8.16 -5.14
C LYS A 418 -3.40 -7.07 -4.40
N CYS A 419 -3.89 -5.84 -4.39
CA CYS A 419 -3.30 -4.71 -3.66
C CYS A 419 -4.11 -4.38 -2.41
N ILE A 420 -3.52 -3.64 -1.48
CA ILE A 420 -4.20 -3.11 -0.30
C ILE A 420 -4.45 -1.63 -0.52
N SER A 421 -5.73 -1.23 -0.56
CA SER A 421 -6.15 0.16 -0.72
C SER A 421 -6.51 0.78 0.63
N VAL A 422 -5.96 1.96 0.92
CA VAL A 422 -6.07 2.63 2.22
C VAL A 422 -6.89 3.91 2.09
N THR A 423 -8.01 3.98 2.80
CA THR A 423 -8.88 5.16 2.93
C THR A 423 -8.42 6.07 4.08
N SER A 424 -8.89 7.31 4.11
CA SER A 424 -8.44 8.34 5.04
C SER A 424 -9.49 8.72 6.08
N VAL A 425 -9.07 8.81 7.36
CA VAL A 425 -9.86 9.40 8.45
C VAL A 425 -9.15 10.61 9.07
N GLY A 426 -9.95 11.50 9.66
CA GLY A 426 -9.48 12.63 10.47
C GLY A 426 -9.27 12.28 11.95
N PRO A 427 -8.82 13.25 12.78
CA PRO A 427 -8.65 13.05 14.23
C PRO A 427 -9.97 12.82 14.98
N ASP A 428 -11.11 13.08 14.34
CA ASP A 428 -12.47 12.82 14.80
C ASP A 428 -12.94 11.37 14.54
N CYS A 429 -12.08 10.52 13.97
CA CYS A 429 -12.39 9.16 13.56
C CYS A 429 -13.50 9.07 12.47
N LEU A 430 -13.71 10.14 11.72
CA LEU A 430 -14.68 10.20 10.61
C LEU A 430 -13.95 10.22 9.26
N PRO A 431 -14.62 9.80 8.17
CA PRO A 431 -14.05 9.89 6.84
C PRO A 431 -13.56 11.30 6.52
N ALA A 432 -12.36 11.41 5.96
CA ALA A 432 -11.87 12.67 5.43
C ALA A 432 -12.70 13.06 4.19
N TYR A 433 -13.02 14.35 4.05
CA TYR A 433 -13.94 14.84 3.01
C TYR A 433 -13.52 14.48 1.58
N TYR A 434 -12.24 14.27 1.37
CA TYR A 434 -11.64 13.98 0.06
C TYR A 434 -11.54 12.47 -0.22
N THR A 435 -11.60 11.61 0.81
CA THR A 435 -11.27 10.19 0.65
C THR A 435 -12.16 9.47 -0.36
N CYS A 436 -11.56 8.69 -1.26
CA CYS A 436 -12.29 7.66 -1.96
C CYS A 436 -12.75 6.58 -0.98
N TYR A 437 -13.85 5.90 -1.29
CA TYR A 437 -14.49 4.89 -0.45
C TYR A 437 -15.20 3.83 -1.30
N GLY A 438 -15.71 2.76 -0.72
CA GLY A 438 -16.51 1.76 -1.42
C GLY A 438 -15.70 0.69 -2.13
N GLN A 439 -16.03 0.40 -3.39
CA GLN A 439 -15.44 -0.72 -4.12
C GLN A 439 -13.90 -0.62 -4.19
N GLY A 440 -13.22 -1.70 -3.85
CA GLY A 440 -11.76 -1.80 -3.88
C GLY A 440 -11.06 -1.18 -2.68
N CYS A 441 -11.76 -0.51 -1.75
CA CYS A 441 -11.18 0.00 -0.51
C CYS A 441 -11.12 -1.11 0.55
N ASN A 442 -9.94 -1.31 1.19
CA ASN A 442 -9.73 -2.45 2.06
C ASN A 442 -9.65 -2.09 3.54
N ILE A 443 -9.06 -0.94 3.89
CA ILE A 443 -8.78 -0.55 5.28
C ILE A 443 -8.68 0.97 5.40
N ALA A 444 -8.99 1.51 6.57
CA ALA A 444 -8.83 2.93 6.89
C ALA A 444 -7.57 3.18 7.73
N ALA A 445 -6.95 4.34 7.54
CA ALA A 445 -5.87 4.83 8.39
C ALA A 445 -5.94 6.37 8.52
N PRO A 446 -5.23 6.99 9.48
CA PRO A 446 -5.16 8.45 9.60
C PRO A 446 -4.53 9.09 8.36
N GLY A 447 -5.26 9.94 7.67
CA GLY A 447 -4.74 10.79 6.59
C GLY A 447 -4.90 12.27 6.87
N GLY A 448 -5.67 12.58 7.93
CA GLY A 448 -5.86 13.93 8.44
C GLY A 448 -6.71 14.85 7.56
N GLU A 449 -7.01 16.02 8.07
CA GLU A 449 -7.65 17.11 7.34
C GLU A 449 -7.10 18.44 7.87
N THR A 450 -6.47 19.25 7.03
CA THR A 450 -5.84 20.51 7.40
C THR A 450 -6.80 21.71 7.38
N VAL A 451 -8.06 21.49 6.99
CA VAL A 451 -9.10 22.50 6.90
C VAL A 451 -10.37 22.08 7.62
N GLY A 452 -11.08 23.04 8.19
CA GLY A 452 -12.38 22.81 8.82
C GLY A 452 -12.35 22.33 10.28
N PHE A 453 -11.20 21.96 10.80
CA PHE A 453 -10.99 21.65 12.20
C PHE A 453 -10.55 22.90 12.99
N SER A 454 -10.86 22.94 14.29
CA SER A 454 -10.45 24.02 15.19
C SER A 454 -8.92 24.17 15.31
N GLY A 455 -8.19 23.07 15.12
CA GLY A 455 -6.73 23.04 15.12
C GLY A 455 -6.07 23.43 13.79
N GLY A 456 -6.86 23.60 12.72
CA GLY A 456 -6.34 23.89 11.38
C GLY A 456 -5.39 22.81 10.89
N GLU A 457 -4.18 23.19 10.47
CA GLU A 457 -3.16 22.27 9.95
C GLU A 457 -2.75 21.15 10.92
N ARG A 458 -2.93 21.33 12.23
CA ARG A 458 -2.59 20.33 13.25
C ARG A 458 -3.47 19.08 13.19
N ALA A 459 -4.63 19.17 12.56
CA ALA A 459 -5.50 18.02 12.28
C ALA A 459 -5.02 17.22 11.06
N GLY A 460 -3.99 17.68 10.35
CA GLY A 460 -3.24 16.93 9.34
C GLY A 460 -2.27 15.93 9.97
N ILE A 461 -1.46 15.31 9.14
CA ILE A 461 -0.42 14.35 9.51
C ILE A 461 0.93 15.05 9.56
N LEU A 462 1.56 15.06 10.73
CA LEU A 462 2.90 15.62 10.93
C LEU A 462 3.96 14.57 10.59
N SER A 463 4.87 14.92 9.69
CA SER A 463 6.00 14.07 9.30
C SER A 463 7.20 14.89 8.82
N THR A 464 8.24 14.22 8.34
CA THR A 464 9.46 14.84 7.77
C THR A 464 9.19 15.53 6.45
N THR A 465 9.84 16.64 6.17
CA THR A 465 9.73 17.43 4.93
C THR A 465 11.10 17.93 4.46
N CYS A 466 11.17 18.48 3.26
CA CYS A 466 12.37 19.09 2.72
C CYS A 466 12.38 20.58 3.08
N SER A 467 13.29 20.99 3.95
CA SER A 467 13.42 22.39 4.36
C SER A 467 13.73 23.33 3.21
N GLU A 468 14.34 22.83 2.14
CA GLU A 468 14.60 23.56 0.90
C GLU A 468 13.30 24.00 0.19
N LEU A 469 12.23 23.22 0.34
CA LEU A 469 10.93 23.47 -0.30
C LEU A 469 9.94 24.15 0.66
N SER A 470 9.85 23.65 1.89
CA SER A 470 8.83 24.07 2.86
C SER A 470 9.33 25.11 3.87
N GLY A 471 10.63 25.31 3.98
CA GLY A 471 11.26 26.14 5.02
C GLY A 471 11.34 25.49 6.40
N SER A 472 10.95 24.22 6.53
CA SER A 472 11.04 23.41 7.76
C SER A 472 11.36 21.96 7.41
N ASP A 473 12.09 21.26 8.27
CA ASP A 473 12.34 19.82 8.14
C ASP A 473 11.12 18.96 8.53
N TYR A 474 10.08 19.57 9.08
CA TYR A 474 8.83 18.91 9.47
C TYR A 474 7.62 19.71 9.03
N GLY A 475 6.53 19.04 8.70
CA GLY A 475 5.32 19.71 8.23
C GLY A 475 4.09 18.81 8.26
N TYR A 476 2.93 19.46 8.20
CA TYR A 476 1.65 18.79 8.10
C TYR A 476 1.21 18.67 6.64
N MET A 477 0.72 17.51 6.30
CA MET A 477 0.02 17.23 5.03
C MET A 477 -1.28 16.49 5.31
N GLN A 478 -2.15 16.40 4.29
CA GLN A 478 -3.38 15.60 4.34
C GLN A 478 -3.52 14.77 3.06
N GLY A 479 -4.24 13.66 3.14
CA GLY A 479 -4.55 12.84 1.98
C GLY A 479 -4.58 11.35 2.29
N THR A 480 -5.20 10.57 1.41
CA THR A 480 -5.04 9.11 1.42
C THR A 480 -3.55 8.73 1.21
N SER A 481 -2.77 9.64 0.63
CA SER A 481 -1.31 9.55 0.54
C SER A 481 -0.61 9.54 1.90
N MET A 482 -1.20 10.13 2.94
CA MET A 482 -0.68 10.10 4.32
C MET A 482 -1.27 8.92 5.10
N ALA A 483 -2.47 8.45 4.74
CA ALA A 483 -3.06 7.23 5.30
C ALA A 483 -2.30 5.96 4.87
N CYS A 484 -1.92 5.87 3.61
CA CYS A 484 -1.21 4.73 3.02
C CYS A 484 0.10 4.37 3.77
N PRO A 485 1.01 5.31 4.09
CA PRO A 485 2.25 4.99 4.80
C PRO A 485 2.02 4.54 6.25
N HIS A 486 0.91 4.90 6.91
CA HIS A 486 0.55 4.31 8.19
C HIS A 486 0.36 2.81 8.06
N MET A 487 -0.41 2.38 7.04
CA MET A 487 -0.64 0.96 6.79
C MET A 487 0.64 0.22 6.40
N SER A 488 1.50 0.84 5.58
CA SER A 488 2.81 0.30 5.22
C SER A 488 3.72 0.15 6.43
N GLY A 489 3.71 1.13 7.33
CA GLY A 489 4.42 1.08 8.61
C GLY A 489 3.89 0.01 9.55
N VAL A 490 2.57 -0.14 9.68
CA VAL A 490 1.94 -1.19 10.49
C VAL A 490 2.29 -2.58 9.93
N ALA A 491 2.24 -2.76 8.62
CA ALA A 491 2.66 -4.00 7.98
C ALA A 491 4.15 -4.30 8.25
N ALA A 492 5.02 -3.29 8.12
CA ALA A 492 6.46 -3.42 8.39
C ALA A 492 6.75 -3.75 9.86
N LEU A 493 6.02 -3.13 10.79
CA LEU A 493 6.11 -3.42 12.22
C LEU A 493 5.66 -4.86 12.52
N GLY A 494 4.58 -5.32 11.89
CA GLY A 494 4.09 -6.70 11.98
C GLY A 494 5.12 -7.71 11.48
N LEU A 495 5.71 -7.49 10.30
CA LEU A 495 6.77 -8.35 9.77
C LEU A 495 8.00 -8.36 10.69
N SER A 496 8.37 -7.20 11.25
CA SER A 496 9.46 -7.09 12.22
C SER A 496 9.20 -7.94 13.46
N TYR A 497 7.98 -7.91 13.98
CA TYR A 497 7.57 -8.71 15.11
C TYR A 497 7.54 -10.21 14.79
N ALA A 498 6.99 -10.57 13.62
CA ALA A 498 6.98 -11.95 13.14
C ALA A 498 8.41 -12.54 13.05
N LEU A 499 9.37 -11.76 12.50
CA LEU A 499 10.79 -12.13 12.49
C LEU A 499 11.33 -12.38 13.91
N SER A 500 11.04 -11.49 14.86
CA SER A 500 11.50 -11.64 16.25
C SER A 500 10.93 -12.86 16.95
N LYS A 501 9.75 -13.33 16.53
CA LYS A 501 9.06 -14.52 17.05
C LYS A 501 9.35 -15.80 16.24
N GLY A 502 10.16 -15.71 15.18
CA GLY A 502 10.41 -16.83 14.27
C GLY A 502 9.14 -17.33 13.57
N LYS A 503 8.19 -16.45 13.31
CA LYS A 503 6.94 -16.76 12.61
C LYS A 503 7.08 -16.50 11.12
N HIS A 504 6.34 -17.27 10.34
CA HIS A 504 6.30 -17.18 8.89
C HIS A 504 4.86 -17.34 8.43
N TYR A 505 4.45 -16.53 7.46
CA TYR A 505 3.09 -16.47 6.93
C TYR A 505 3.11 -16.47 5.41
N THR A 506 2.10 -17.06 4.82
CA THR A 506 1.79 -16.76 3.41
C THR A 506 1.31 -15.31 3.29
N ARG A 507 1.41 -14.76 2.10
CA ARG A 507 0.94 -13.40 1.81
C ARG A 507 -0.53 -13.21 2.18
N ASP A 508 -1.39 -14.17 1.83
CA ASP A 508 -2.84 -14.08 2.09
C ASP A 508 -3.18 -14.18 3.58
N GLU A 509 -2.46 -15.03 4.35
CA GLU A 509 -2.60 -15.08 5.81
C GLU A 509 -2.22 -13.74 6.44
N PHE A 510 -1.09 -13.16 6.03
CA PHE A 510 -0.65 -11.90 6.60
C PHE A 510 -1.57 -10.74 6.24
N ILE A 511 -2.06 -10.67 4.99
CA ILE A 511 -3.08 -9.69 4.57
C ILE A 511 -4.37 -9.87 5.38
N SER A 512 -4.83 -11.10 5.58
CA SER A 512 -6.00 -11.38 6.41
C SER A 512 -5.82 -10.87 7.85
N MET A 513 -4.62 -11.05 8.44
CA MET A 513 -4.30 -10.51 9.76
C MET A 513 -4.32 -8.98 9.78
N LEU A 514 -3.74 -8.33 8.77
CA LEU A 514 -3.75 -6.87 8.61
C LEU A 514 -5.18 -6.33 8.53
N LEU A 515 -6.03 -6.94 7.69
CA LEU A 515 -7.39 -6.47 7.46
C LEU A 515 -8.36 -6.81 8.60
N THR A 516 -7.97 -7.66 9.54
CA THR A 516 -8.77 -8.00 10.74
C THR A 516 -8.24 -7.36 12.03
N ALA A 517 -7.02 -6.79 12.00
CA ALA A 517 -6.43 -6.03 13.11
C ALA A 517 -6.91 -4.57 13.05
N VAL A 518 -8.20 -4.35 13.28
CA VAL A 518 -8.84 -3.04 13.09
C VAL A 518 -9.77 -2.68 14.22
N ASN A 519 -10.04 -1.38 14.35
CA ASN A 519 -11.12 -0.84 15.15
C ASN A 519 -12.28 -0.46 14.23
N GLU A 520 -13.48 -0.80 14.64
CA GLU A 520 -14.71 -0.47 13.90
C GLU A 520 -14.96 1.05 13.98
N ILE A 521 -15.37 1.64 12.86
CA ILE A 521 -15.64 3.07 12.74
C ILE A 521 -17.01 3.39 12.15
N ASP A 522 -17.68 2.44 11.52
CA ASP A 522 -18.96 2.64 10.80
C ASP A 522 -20.09 3.14 11.72
N SER A 523 -20.07 2.71 12.97
CA SER A 523 -21.05 3.13 13.98
C SER A 523 -21.02 4.64 14.28
N ARG A 524 -19.92 5.30 13.94
CA ARG A 524 -19.76 6.74 14.10
C ARG A 524 -20.31 7.54 12.92
N PHE A 525 -20.65 6.90 11.81
CA PHE A 525 -21.02 7.56 10.56
C PHE A 525 -22.50 7.94 10.55
N GLU A 526 -22.85 9.01 11.28
CA GLU A 526 -24.20 9.57 11.37
C GLU A 526 -24.22 11.07 11.11
N GLY A 527 -25.19 11.51 10.31
CA GLY A 527 -25.37 12.93 10.00
C GLY A 527 -24.43 13.47 8.95
N THR A 528 -23.96 14.68 9.11
CA THR A 528 -23.11 15.36 8.13
C THR A 528 -21.85 15.93 8.77
N LYS A 529 -20.73 15.83 8.05
CA LYS A 529 -19.48 16.51 8.37
C LYS A 529 -19.25 17.64 7.37
N SER A 530 -18.77 18.78 7.83
CA SER A 530 -18.50 19.96 7.00
C SER A 530 -17.12 20.52 7.37
N THR A 531 -16.09 19.97 6.72
CA THR A 531 -14.71 20.44 6.81
C THR A 531 -14.30 21.09 5.47
N GLY A 532 -13.43 20.48 4.66
CA GLY A 532 -13.11 20.98 3.32
C GLY A 532 -14.28 20.94 2.34
N ALA A 533 -15.18 19.96 2.50
CA ALA A 533 -16.45 19.84 1.81
C ALA A 533 -17.53 19.31 2.76
N LYS A 534 -18.81 19.46 2.38
CA LYS A 534 -19.91 18.83 3.12
C LYS A 534 -20.11 17.41 2.61
N ILE A 535 -20.03 16.43 3.51
CA ILE A 535 -20.26 15.00 3.22
C ILE A 535 -21.40 14.47 4.12
N THR A 536 -22.13 13.49 3.61
CA THR A 536 -23.12 12.69 4.34
C THR A 536 -22.43 11.44 4.86
N LEU A 537 -22.33 11.28 6.17
CA LEU A 537 -21.53 10.21 6.78
C LEU A 537 -22.11 8.80 6.52
N GLU A 538 -23.44 8.69 6.45
CA GLU A 538 -24.12 7.42 6.12
C GLU A 538 -23.72 6.84 4.76
N ASP A 539 -23.27 7.68 3.81
CA ASP A 539 -22.81 7.22 2.50
C ASP A 539 -21.52 6.38 2.58
N TYR A 540 -20.77 6.51 3.67
CA TYR A 540 -19.49 5.85 3.92
C TYR A 540 -19.62 4.55 4.73
N ARG A 541 -20.77 4.26 5.32
CA ARG A 541 -20.99 3.03 6.11
C ARG A 541 -20.74 1.77 5.29
N GLY A 542 -19.90 0.86 5.84
CA GLY A 542 -19.47 -0.37 5.17
C GLY A 542 -18.61 -0.14 3.94
N LYS A 543 -18.03 1.05 3.76
CA LYS A 543 -17.30 1.44 2.56
C LYS A 543 -15.91 2.02 2.81
N MET A 544 -15.50 2.13 4.07
CA MET A 544 -14.15 2.58 4.45
C MET A 544 -13.16 1.42 4.59
N GLY A 545 -13.49 0.26 4.05
CA GLY A 545 -12.76 -0.99 4.25
C GLY A 545 -13.22 -1.69 5.52
N THR A 546 -12.34 -2.50 6.11
CA THR A 546 -12.67 -3.34 7.28
C THR A 546 -12.67 -2.55 8.61
N GLY A 547 -12.17 -1.32 8.63
CA GLY A 547 -12.08 -0.46 9.80
C GLY A 547 -10.77 0.30 9.90
N LEU A 548 -10.55 1.00 11.01
CA LEU A 548 -9.31 1.74 11.29
C LEU A 548 -8.21 0.77 11.74
N THR A 549 -7.08 0.75 11.04
CA THR A 549 -5.93 -0.13 11.35
C THR A 549 -5.45 0.03 12.79
N ASP A 550 -5.01 -1.07 13.41
CA ASP A 550 -4.53 -1.12 14.79
C ASP A 550 -3.26 -1.98 14.88
N ALA A 551 -2.13 -1.32 15.09
CA ALA A 551 -0.83 -1.98 15.14
C ALA A 551 -0.72 -2.99 16.28
N TYR A 552 -1.24 -2.67 17.48
CA TYR A 552 -1.16 -3.58 18.61
C TYR A 552 -1.98 -4.85 18.39
N GLN A 553 -3.19 -4.75 17.83
CA GLN A 553 -3.99 -5.92 17.49
C GLN A 553 -3.27 -6.84 16.51
N LEU A 554 -2.57 -6.27 15.51
CA LEU A 554 -1.76 -7.06 14.58
C LEU A 554 -0.67 -7.85 15.31
N LEU A 555 0.08 -7.20 16.20
CA LEU A 555 1.13 -7.88 16.96
C LEU A 555 0.56 -8.98 17.87
N MET A 556 -0.60 -8.77 18.47
CA MET A 556 -1.26 -9.80 19.27
C MET A 556 -1.71 -10.99 18.41
N GLN A 557 -2.23 -10.76 17.20
CA GLN A 557 -2.55 -11.85 16.27
C GLN A 557 -1.28 -12.65 15.89
N ILE A 558 -0.17 -11.97 15.60
CA ILE A 558 1.12 -12.61 15.31
C ILE A 558 1.62 -13.42 16.51
N GLU A 559 1.50 -12.91 17.72
CA GLU A 559 1.87 -13.61 18.94
C GLU A 559 0.99 -14.84 19.20
N GLY A 560 -0.25 -14.81 18.73
CA GLY A 560 -1.29 -15.81 18.98
C GLY A 560 -2.06 -15.53 20.27
N THR A 561 -1.97 -14.32 20.83
CA THR A 561 -2.74 -13.85 21.99
C THR A 561 -4.13 -13.40 21.53
N PRO A 562 -5.22 -14.04 22.02
CA PRO A 562 -6.57 -13.64 21.63
C PRO A 562 -6.88 -12.23 22.11
N CYS A 563 -7.43 -11.40 21.21
CA CYS A 563 -7.92 -10.07 21.53
C CYS A 563 -9.38 -10.10 21.99
N LEU A 564 -9.66 -9.44 23.12
CA LEU A 564 -11.01 -9.23 23.66
C LEU A 564 -11.35 -7.74 23.51
N LYS A 565 -12.25 -7.42 22.59
CA LYS A 565 -12.67 -6.06 22.31
C LYS A 565 -13.78 -5.64 23.28
N VAL A 566 -13.65 -4.43 23.86
CA VAL A 566 -14.50 -3.92 24.95
C VAL A 566 -14.91 -2.49 24.65
N SER A 567 -16.18 -2.17 24.78
CA SER A 567 -16.65 -0.79 24.70
C SER A 567 -16.39 -0.07 26.03
N THR A 568 -15.88 1.16 25.98
CA THR A 568 -15.73 1.96 27.21
C THR A 568 -17.09 2.34 27.78
N ASN A 569 -17.13 2.54 29.10
CA ASN A 569 -18.31 2.92 29.89
C ASN A 569 -19.46 1.88 29.90
N LYS A 570 -19.27 0.73 29.29
CA LYS A 570 -20.22 -0.39 29.27
C LYS A 570 -19.71 -1.56 30.10
N LEU A 571 -20.60 -2.26 30.80
CA LEU A 571 -20.27 -3.52 31.46
C LEU A 571 -20.37 -4.63 30.41
N GLU A 572 -19.23 -5.25 30.11
CA GLU A 572 -19.17 -6.35 29.13
C GLU A 572 -19.13 -7.71 29.83
N LEU A 573 -19.82 -8.68 29.22
CA LEU A 573 -19.84 -10.08 29.62
C LEU A 573 -19.35 -10.93 28.43
N ILE A 574 -18.12 -11.45 28.54
CA ILE A 574 -17.43 -12.10 27.43
C ILE A 574 -17.30 -13.60 27.66
N THR A 575 -17.79 -14.41 26.74
CA THR A 575 -17.66 -15.87 26.78
C THR A 575 -16.27 -16.30 26.30
N LEU A 576 -15.51 -16.98 27.17
CA LEU A 576 -14.15 -17.44 26.90
C LEU A 576 -14.02 -18.91 26.53
N THR A 577 -15.11 -19.69 26.56
CA THR A 577 -15.13 -21.14 26.39
C THR A 577 -14.35 -21.64 25.19
N LYS A 578 -14.52 -20.97 24.04
CA LYS A 578 -13.81 -21.34 22.80
C LYS A 578 -12.28 -21.30 22.91
N HIS A 579 -11.77 -20.51 23.84
CA HIS A 579 -10.32 -20.34 24.04
C HIS A 579 -9.70 -21.40 24.96
N PHE A 580 -10.53 -22.16 25.70
CA PHE A 580 -10.11 -23.19 26.61
C PHE A 580 -10.41 -24.61 26.12
N GLY A 581 -10.98 -24.75 24.90
CA GLY A 581 -11.17 -26.04 24.24
C GLY A 581 -12.28 -26.93 24.81
N GLY A 582 -13.07 -26.44 25.78
CA GLY A 582 -14.16 -27.18 26.38
C GLY A 582 -15.53 -26.54 26.15
N SER A 583 -16.59 -27.17 26.63
CA SER A 583 -17.90 -26.56 26.76
C SER A 583 -18.00 -25.76 28.07
N ALA A 584 -18.94 -24.81 28.16
CA ALA A 584 -19.13 -24.03 29.39
C ALA A 584 -19.49 -24.90 30.60
N GLN A 585 -20.05 -26.11 30.39
CA GLN A 585 -20.39 -27.07 31.45
C GLN A 585 -19.18 -27.86 31.97
N ASP A 586 -18.13 -27.95 31.15
CA ASP A 586 -16.90 -28.71 31.47
C ASP A 586 -15.77 -27.84 32.01
N LEU A 587 -15.98 -26.52 32.05
CA LEU A 587 -14.96 -25.56 32.50
C LEU A 587 -15.35 -24.95 33.86
N THR A 588 -14.41 -25.02 34.80
CA THR A 588 -14.47 -24.25 36.06
C THR A 588 -13.39 -23.21 36.02
N TYR A 589 -13.79 -21.94 35.97
CA TYR A 589 -12.86 -20.81 36.03
C TYR A 589 -12.38 -20.60 37.48
N LEU A 590 -11.06 -20.47 37.67
CA LEU A 590 -10.42 -20.39 38.96
C LEU A 590 -10.09 -18.95 39.34
N ASP A 591 -9.42 -18.23 38.45
CA ASP A 591 -8.91 -16.90 38.73
C ASP A 591 -8.87 -16.00 37.49
N VAL A 592 -8.89 -14.67 37.74
CA VAL A 592 -8.74 -13.62 36.75
C VAL A 592 -7.71 -12.63 37.30
N GLU A 593 -6.53 -12.62 36.71
CA GLU A 593 -5.41 -11.78 37.11
C GLU A 593 -5.23 -10.62 36.14
N MET A 594 -5.18 -9.39 36.65
CA MET A 594 -4.85 -8.18 35.92
C MET A 594 -4.01 -7.27 36.80
N SER A 595 -2.95 -6.68 36.25
CA SER A 595 -2.10 -5.78 37.00
C SER A 595 -2.86 -4.51 37.41
N LYS A 596 -2.44 -3.90 38.55
CA LYS A 596 -3.04 -2.62 38.96
C LYS A 596 -2.75 -1.53 37.92
N GLU A 597 -1.58 -1.54 37.33
CA GLU A 597 -1.19 -0.60 36.26
C GLU A 597 -2.13 -0.71 35.07
N ASP A 598 -2.42 -1.91 34.60
CA ASP A 598 -3.34 -2.19 33.49
C ASP A 598 -4.78 -1.76 33.84
N MET A 599 -5.22 -2.02 35.09
CA MET A 599 -6.52 -1.55 35.54
C MET A 599 -6.61 -0.02 35.55
N ASP A 600 -5.59 0.65 36.06
CA ASP A 600 -5.55 2.13 36.13
C ASP A 600 -5.50 2.73 34.71
N LYS A 601 -4.75 2.10 33.78
CA LYS A 601 -4.68 2.48 32.38
C LYS A 601 -6.03 2.45 31.69
N LEU A 602 -6.81 1.39 31.87
CA LEU A 602 -8.15 1.23 31.28
C LEU A 602 -9.27 1.87 32.13
N GLY A 603 -8.93 2.54 33.24
CA GLY A 603 -9.90 3.14 34.15
C GLY A 603 -10.84 2.12 34.81
N ILE A 604 -10.35 0.93 35.09
CA ILE A 604 -11.08 -0.15 35.74
C ILE A 604 -11.08 0.06 37.24
N THR A 605 -12.25 0.34 37.82
CA THR A 605 -12.40 0.61 39.28
C THR A 605 -12.74 -0.65 40.08
N SER A 606 -13.24 -1.68 39.45
CA SER A 606 -13.55 -2.98 40.06
C SER A 606 -12.83 -4.08 39.28
N ALA A 607 -12.03 -4.89 39.97
CA ALA A 607 -11.25 -5.95 39.33
C ALA A 607 -12.15 -6.84 38.44
N PRO A 608 -11.72 -7.17 37.22
CA PRO A 608 -12.40 -8.11 36.36
C PRO A 608 -12.56 -9.47 37.06
N LYS A 609 -13.66 -10.16 36.80
CA LYS A 609 -13.91 -11.48 37.40
C LYS A 609 -14.80 -12.34 36.52
N MET A 610 -14.81 -13.63 36.74
CA MET A 610 -15.78 -14.52 36.12
C MET A 610 -17.14 -14.39 36.80
N TYR A 611 -18.19 -14.28 36.01
CA TYR A 611 -19.59 -14.26 36.45
C TYR A 611 -20.45 -15.11 35.51
N ASN A 612 -21.10 -16.14 36.04
CA ASN A 612 -21.90 -17.10 35.25
C ASN A 612 -21.14 -17.66 34.02
N GLY A 613 -19.87 -17.98 34.18
CA GLY A 613 -19.03 -18.54 33.10
C GLY A 613 -18.55 -17.52 32.04
N GLN A 614 -18.80 -16.24 32.26
CA GLN A 614 -18.36 -15.15 31.38
C GLN A 614 -17.40 -14.22 32.12
N LEU A 615 -16.42 -13.67 31.43
CA LEU A 615 -15.56 -12.61 31.94
C LEU A 615 -16.37 -11.31 32.02
N MET A 616 -16.52 -10.77 33.22
CA MET A 616 -17.16 -9.51 33.49
C MET A 616 -16.10 -8.41 33.64
N ILE A 617 -16.14 -7.42 32.76
CA ILE A 617 -15.19 -6.31 32.73
C ILE A 617 -15.88 -4.99 32.39
N LYS A 618 -15.43 -3.88 32.97
CA LYS A 618 -15.87 -2.53 32.62
C LYS A 618 -14.68 -1.59 32.55
N CYS A 619 -14.36 -1.14 31.34
CA CYS A 619 -13.36 -0.10 31.08
C CYS A 619 -14.03 1.26 31.01
N THR A 620 -13.37 2.32 31.49
CA THR A 620 -13.86 3.72 31.39
C THR A 620 -12.94 4.59 30.56
N LYS A 621 -11.77 4.06 30.16
CA LYS A 621 -10.81 4.73 29.30
C LYS A 621 -10.46 3.83 28.11
N PRO A 622 -10.24 4.39 26.93
CA PRO A 622 -9.68 3.64 25.81
C PRO A 622 -8.22 3.23 26.10
N GLY A 623 -7.77 2.16 25.51
CA GLY A 623 -6.43 1.64 25.67
C GLY A 623 -6.36 0.13 25.51
N VAL A 624 -5.17 -0.42 25.67
CA VAL A 624 -4.92 -1.86 25.67
C VAL A 624 -4.24 -2.31 26.96
N ALA A 625 -4.53 -3.53 27.36
CA ALA A 625 -3.94 -4.16 28.55
C ALA A 625 -3.99 -5.67 28.43
N ARG A 626 -3.29 -6.38 29.31
CA ARG A 626 -3.31 -7.85 29.36
C ARG A 626 -4.07 -8.34 30.56
N ILE A 627 -4.80 -9.43 30.39
CA ILE A 627 -5.52 -10.14 31.44
C ILE A 627 -5.25 -11.63 31.32
N LYS A 628 -4.98 -12.30 32.43
CA LYS A 628 -4.77 -13.74 32.48
C LYS A 628 -5.97 -14.40 33.16
N VAL A 629 -6.49 -15.45 32.56
CA VAL A 629 -7.62 -16.21 33.07
C VAL A 629 -7.20 -17.67 33.23
N SER A 630 -7.45 -18.23 34.42
CA SER A 630 -7.18 -19.64 34.71
C SER A 630 -8.48 -20.41 34.80
N ALA A 631 -8.48 -21.63 34.26
CA ALA A 631 -9.61 -22.54 34.29
C ALA A 631 -9.15 -23.99 34.45
N VAL A 632 -10.01 -24.84 34.99
CA VAL A 632 -9.81 -26.29 35.05
C VAL A 632 -10.84 -26.96 34.14
N GLY A 633 -10.38 -27.85 33.26
CA GLY A 633 -11.24 -28.72 32.48
C GLY A 633 -11.72 -29.92 33.31
N GLY A 634 -12.97 -30.38 33.06
CA GLY A 634 -13.52 -31.56 33.72
C GLY A 634 -14.57 -31.29 34.79
N GLY A 635 -14.87 -30.01 35.06
CA GLY A 635 -16.01 -29.57 35.90
C GLY A 635 -16.05 -30.07 37.33
N THR A 636 -16.83 -29.40 38.19
CA THR A 636 -17.33 -29.95 39.45
C THR A 636 -18.67 -30.58 39.22
N ARG A 637 -18.89 -31.82 39.66
CA ARG A 637 -20.24 -32.41 39.71
C ARG A 637 -21.13 -31.55 40.62
N PRO A 638 -22.38 -31.29 40.25
CA PRO A 638 -23.32 -30.61 41.14
C PRO A 638 -23.33 -31.22 42.52
N GLY A 639 -23.06 -30.45 43.58
CA GLY A 639 -23.00 -30.89 44.97
C GLY A 639 -21.67 -31.44 45.45
N SER A 640 -20.59 -31.36 44.67
CA SER A 640 -19.24 -31.73 45.09
C SER A 640 -18.38 -30.46 45.27
N GLU A 641 -17.79 -30.27 46.44
CA GLU A 641 -16.80 -29.22 46.70
C GLU A 641 -15.39 -29.57 46.15
N THR A 642 -15.25 -30.79 45.60
CA THR A 642 -13.94 -31.29 45.14
C THR A 642 -13.82 -31.12 43.62
N ILE A 643 -12.85 -30.34 43.21
CA ILE A 643 -12.41 -30.26 41.79
C ILE A 643 -11.83 -31.64 41.42
N MET A 644 -12.54 -32.40 40.59
CA MET A 644 -12.11 -33.73 40.18
C MET A 644 -11.06 -33.65 39.08
N GLY A 645 -9.79 -33.60 39.48
CA GLY A 645 -8.66 -34.12 38.70
C GLY A 645 -8.33 -33.47 37.35
N GLY A 646 -8.75 -32.22 37.10
CA GLY A 646 -8.42 -31.50 35.87
C GLY A 646 -7.06 -30.80 35.95
N ILE A 647 -6.41 -30.64 34.79
CA ILE A 647 -5.21 -29.83 34.67
C ILE A 647 -5.63 -28.37 34.63
N GLU A 648 -4.98 -27.52 35.42
CA GLU A 648 -5.15 -26.09 35.35
C GLU A 648 -4.55 -25.54 34.05
N ILE A 649 -5.31 -24.78 33.33
CA ILE A 649 -4.93 -24.09 32.09
C ILE A 649 -5.04 -22.60 32.35
N SER A 650 -3.94 -21.89 32.18
CA SER A 650 -3.93 -20.43 32.20
C SER A 650 -3.78 -19.89 30.78
N LYS A 651 -4.53 -18.85 30.45
CA LYS A 651 -4.46 -18.20 29.14
C LYS A 651 -4.45 -16.68 29.29
N GLU A 652 -3.55 -16.04 28.57
CA GLU A 652 -3.49 -14.59 28.48
C GLU A 652 -4.37 -14.08 27.33
N PHE A 653 -5.01 -12.94 27.55
CA PHE A 653 -5.82 -12.23 26.57
C PHE A 653 -5.38 -10.77 26.53
N ALA A 654 -5.44 -10.14 25.35
CA ALA A 654 -5.31 -8.72 25.19
C ALA A 654 -6.69 -8.06 25.25
N ILE A 655 -6.90 -7.14 26.21
CA ILE A 655 -8.08 -6.30 26.26
C ILE A 655 -7.84 -5.08 25.39
N ILE A 656 -8.75 -4.79 24.47
CA ILE A 656 -8.73 -3.62 23.59
C ILE A 656 -10.00 -2.83 23.87
N ALA A 657 -9.86 -1.77 24.66
CA ALA A 657 -10.96 -0.88 25.03
C ALA A 657 -11.02 0.32 24.06
N ARG A 658 -12.18 0.60 23.49
CA ARG A 658 -12.42 1.73 22.60
C ARG A 658 -13.74 2.40 22.91
N GLU A 659 -13.81 3.71 22.67
CA GLU A 659 -15.08 4.42 22.65
C GLU A 659 -15.83 4.04 21.38
N THR A 660 -16.95 3.36 21.56
CA THR A 660 -17.84 3.00 20.44
C THR A 660 -19.20 3.57 20.68
N GLY A 661 -19.82 4.13 19.66
CA GLY A 661 -21.22 4.55 19.68
C GLY A 661 -22.19 3.41 19.38
N ALA A 662 -21.69 2.21 19.09
CA ALA A 662 -22.51 1.12 18.59
C ALA A 662 -23.07 0.21 19.68
N GLU A 663 -24.36 -0.14 19.57
CA GLU A 663 -25.00 -1.15 20.41
C GLU A 663 -24.39 -2.55 20.24
N ASN A 664 -23.80 -2.84 19.08
CA ASN A 664 -23.15 -4.12 18.77
C ASN A 664 -21.69 -4.20 19.20
N GLY A 665 -21.18 -3.22 19.95
CA GLY A 665 -19.77 -3.17 20.35
C GLY A 665 -18.82 -2.72 19.26
N GLY A 666 -19.31 -2.40 18.07
CA GLY A 666 -18.58 -1.74 17.00
C GLY A 666 -17.35 -2.45 16.43
N TRP A 667 -17.35 -3.77 16.46
CA TRP A 667 -16.20 -4.57 16.02
C TRP A 667 -16.61 -5.52 14.89
N LEU A 668 -15.72 -5.72 13.93
CA LEU A 668 -15.90 -6.65 12.82
C LEU A 668 -16.05 -8.11 13.28
#